data_372bb8b695036e18859150a368641257
#
_entry.id   372bb8b695036e18859150a368641257
#
_cell.length_a   1.000
_cell.length_b   1.000
_cell.length_c   1.000
_cell.angle_alpha   90.00
_cell.angle_beta   90.00
_cell.angle_gamma   90.00
#
_symmetry.space_group_name_H-M   'P 1'
#
loop_
_entity.id
_entity.type
_entity.pdbx_description
1 polymer ?
#
loop_
_entity_poly.entity_id
_entity_poly.type
_entity_poly.pdbx_seq_one_letter_code
_entity_poly.pdbx_strand_id
1 'polypeptide(L)'
;MKLKVILFGVVSMGLPAVAFAADGPKGGNPIKEVPFTQVHLSDNFWAPRIEVNRTVSIPSAFHQCEINGRFDNFALAGGLIKGEHKGDFSFDDTDPYKVIEGASYSLASHYDKKLDHYLDSVIHIISKAQEPDGYLTTCVTNQCTRLSGWWGTHRWEKINSHELYNSGHLYEAAVAHYKATGKRSLLNVAIKNADLVCKTFGPNEGQIHRPSGHPIIEMALCKLYNVTGDEKYLQTARYFVEETGRCTDGHKPSEYSQDHMPILQQDEIVGHAVRAGYLFSGVADVASLTHDAAYQEALARIWENMASKKLFVTGGIGSRPQGEGFGPNYELNNMTAYCETCAAIANVYWNYRMFLYSGDAKYADVYERALYNGVISGVSLSGDRFFYDNPLESVGQHNREAWFGCACCPGNITRFMASVPNYMYASQGKDIYVNLYIQGKADIHADGNNVSIEQATDYPWDGNVSLIVNPKGSKEFTLKLRIPEWVQERPVPTDLYTYTVPAKPYTVKVNGETVETASLDKGYLNIHRKWKKGDKVELNLPMEVRTIRANDNAVDDRGKLAYERGPVIFCLEGQDQPDKSVFDKYIQENTPIKAEYDAALLGGVVTLTGKAKAVMLNGDIKETTFKAIPYSTWNNRGRDNMAIWIPQSPVYTRPTPAPTIASRAHSVTIQAPIQKDAPESASIEEETFGVNDQWEPKSSSDVSKPYHYWWLKTGTMETISYKFDELTEVHNVQVYWLDYDHYDGNFRVPESWKLYYKDGEQWKEVETTDHYGVAKDRYNSVDFKPVKTTALKISAQLQKGESGGVIEWKVN
;
A
#
# COMPACT_ATOMS: atom_id res chain seq x y z
N MET A 1 -1.57 -36.54 -47.32
CA MET A 1 -2.25 -35.22 -47.44
C MET A 1 -1.38 -34.22 -46.69
N LYS A 2 -0.65 -33.34 -47.44
CA LYS A 2 0.32 -32.40 -46.91
C LYS A 2 -0.39 -31.10 -46.53
N LEU A 3 -0.34 -30.73 -45.23
CA LEU A 3 -0.87 -29.46 -44.73
C LEU A 3 0.16 -28.35 -45.01
N LYS A 4 -0.23 -27.35 -45.80
CA LYS A 4 0.56 -26.13 -46.02
C LYS A 4 0.36 -25.17 -44.87
N VAL A 5 1.43 -24.86 -44.16
CA VAL A 5 1.49 -23.76 -43.17
C VAL A 5 1.64 -22.45 -44.00
N ILE A 6 0.64 -21.57 -43.84
CA ILE A 6 0.71 -20.21 -44.41
C ILE A 6 1.23 -19.31 -43.27
N LEU A 7 2.44 -18.81 -43.40
CA LEU A 7 2.99 -17.73 -42.56
C LEU A 7 2.29 -16.41 -42.89
N PHE A 8 1.50 -15.88 -41.98
CA PHE A 8 1.05 -14.48 -42.02
C PHE A 8 2.14 -13.60 -41.37
N GLY A 9 2.78 -12.81 -42.23
CA GLY A 9 3.67 -11.75 -41.78
C GLY A 9 2.87 -10.67 -41.05
N VAL A 10 3.18 -10.45 -39.78
CA VAL A 10 2.65 -9.33 -39.01
C VAL A 10 3.42 -8.08 -39.44
N VAL A 11 2.78 -7.24 -40.24
CA VAL A 11 3.24 -5.86 -40.49
C VAL A 11 2.87 -5.05 -39.27
N SER A 12 3.82 -4.71 -38.41
CA SER A 12 3.66 -3.75 -37.36
C SER A 12 3.49 -2.35 -37.99
N MET A 13 2.26 -1.89 -38.10
CA MET A 13 2.01 -0.47 -38.33
C MET A 13 2.30 0.28 -37.02
N GLY A 14 3.48 0.89 -36.95
CA GLY A 14 3.79 1.85 -35.87
C GLY A 14 2.79 3.00 -35.93
N LEU A 15 2.07 3.23 -34.83
CA LEU A 15 1.33 4.45 -34.63
C LEU A 15 2.33 5.63 -34.69
N PRO A 16 1.97 6.76 -35.33
CA PRO A 16 2.82 7.94 -35.31
C PRO A 16 2.97 8.39 -33.84
N ALA A 17 4.22 8.47 -33.38
CA ALA A 17 4.54 9.12 -32.11
C ALA A 17 3.94 10.52 -32.18
N VAL A 18 2.95 10.80 -31.34
CA VAL A 18 2.41 12.15 -31.15
C VAL A 18 3.54 12.96 -30.55
N ALA A 19 4.18 13.81 -31.38
CA ALA A 19 5.17 14.75 -30.91
C ALA A 19 4.45 15.76 -30.01
N PHE A 20 4.62 15.64 -28.71
CA PHE A 20 4.18 16.65 -27.76
C PHE A 20 5.00 17.93 -27.98
N ALA A 21 4.31 19.07 -27.95
CA ALA A 21 4.93 20.38 -28.13
C ALA A 21 6.13 20.59 -27.19
N ALA A 22 7.20 21.13 -27.71
CA ALA A 22 8.52 21.17 -27.10
C ALA A 22 8.68 22.20 -25.96
N ASP A 23 7.66 22.93 -25.58
CA ASP A 23 7.73 23.90 -24.47
C ASP A 23 6.75 23.46 -23.35
N GLY A 24 7.25 22.61 -22.46
CA GLY A 24 6.60 22.39 -21.17
C GLY A 24 6.69 23.64 -20.29
N PRO A 25 5.86 23.72 -19.19
CA PRO A 25 5.84 24.86 -18.31
C PRO A 25 7.23 25.22 -17.77
N LYS A 26 7.50 26.52 -17.62
CA LYS A 26 8.76 27.03 -17.06
C LYS A 26 8.81 26.72 -15.56
N GLY A 27 9.39 25.62 -15.20
CA GLY A 27 9.49 25.13 -13.82
C GLY A 27 9.53 23.61 -13.78
N GLY A 28 9.67 23.04 -12.59
CA GLY A 28 9.65 21.60 -12.35
C GLY A 28 10.96 21.04 -11.82
N ASN A 29 10.98 19.77 -11.59
CA ASN A 29 12.13 19.07 -11.04
C ASN A 29 13.37 19.26 -11.90
N PRO A 30 14.55 19.47 -11.30
CA PRO A 30 15.82 19.56 -12.02
C PRO A 30 16.16 18.25 -12.75
N ILE A 31 15.65 17.12 -12.25
CA ILE A 31 15.79 15.80 -12.85
C ILE A 31 14.45 15.42 -13.48
N LYS A 32 14.50 14.93 -14.71
CA LYS A 32 13.32 14.53 -15.48
C LYS A 32 13.18 13.01 -15.49
N GLU A 33 11.98 12.53 -15.27
CA GLU A 33 11.64 11.11 -15.43
C GLU A 33 11.86 10.67 -16.89
N VAL A 34 12.26 9.42 -17.08
CA VAL A 34 12.16 8.74 -18.38
C VAL A 34 10.80 8.04 -18.41
N PRO A 35 9.89 8.43 -19.29
CA PRO A 35 8.54 7.87 -19.32
C PRO A 35 8.56 6.34 -19.48
N PHE A 36 7.73 5.63 -18.73
CA PHE A 36 7.63 4.16 -18.79
C PHE A 36 7.35 3.63 -20.20
N THR A 37 6.71 4.43 -21.06
CA THR A 37 6.50 4.09 -22.49
C THR A 37 7.79 4.01 -23.30
N GLN A 38 8.90 4.51 -22.77
CA GLN A 38 10.23 4.42 -23.38
C GLN A 38 11.08 3.29 -22.77
N VAL A 39 10.51 2.51 -21.84
CA VAL A 39 11.20 1.45 -21.11
C VAL A 39 10.44 0.13 -21.30
N HIS A 40 11.10 -0.85 -21.91
CA HIS A 40 10.52 -2.15 -22.22
C HIS A 40 11.21 -3.25 -21.41
N LEU A 41 10.47 -3.80 -20.45
CA LEU A 41 10.96 -4.87 -19.58
C LEU A 41 10.91 -6.22 -20.29
N SER A 42 11.89 -7.08 -19.97
CA SER A 42 11.98 -8.46 -20.47
C SER A 42 12.52 -9.43 -19.40
N ASP A 43 12.44 -9.01 -18.13
CA ASP A 43 12.87 -9.78 -16.98
C ASP A 43 11.85 -10.87 -16.59
N ASN A 44 12.26 -11.74 -15.66
CA ASN A 44 11.43 -12.82 -15.12
C ASN A 44 10.73 -12.45 -13.81
N PHE A 45 10.80 -11.19 -13.36
CA PHE A 45 10.22 -10.73 -12.10
C PHE A 45 9.11 -9.69 -12.30
N TRP A 46 9.42 -8.52 -12.90
CA TRP A 46 8.45 -7.44 -13.10
C TRP A 46 7.59 -7.62 -14.34
N ALA A 47 8.18 -8.04 -15.46
CA ALA A 47 7.42 -8.21 -16.70
C ALA A 47 6.24 -9.19 -16.57
N PRO A 48 6.37 -10.38 -15.91
CA PRO A 48 5.24 -11.26 -15.67
C PRO A 48 4.17 -10.62 -14.76
N ARG A 49 4.55 -9.84 -13.74
CA ARG A 49 3.61 -9.16 -12.83
C ARG A 49 2.83 -8.06 -13.54
N ILE A 50 3.49 -7.28 -14.39
CA ILE A 50 2.85 -6.25 -15.22
C ILE A 50 1.89 -6.91 -16.22
N GLU A 51 2.25 -8.05 -16.79
CA GLU A 51 1.38 -8.82 -17.68
C GLU A 51 0.17 -9.38 -16.97
N VAL A 52 0.33 -9.91 -15.75
CA VAL A 52 -0.78 -10.32 -14.87
C VAL A 52 -1.68 -9.13 -14.53
N ASN A 53 -1.09 -7.97 -14.21
CA ASN A 53 -1.89 -6.76 -13.98
C ASN A 53 -2.74 -6.40 -15.21
N ARG A 54 -2.15 -6.46 -16.41
CA ARG A 54 -2.85 -6.17 -17.67
C ARG A 54 -3.98 -7.17 -17.97
N THR A 55 -3.72 -8.47 -17.77
CA THR A 55 -4.61 -9.55 -18.24
C THR A 55 -5.58 -10.06 -17.19
N VAL A 56 -5.31 -9.79 -15.90
CA VAL A 56 -6.10 -10.28 -14.77
C VAL A 56 -6.57 -9.13 -13.88
N SER A 57 -5.65 -8.35 -13.27
CA SER A 57 -6.02 -7.39 -12.22
C SER A 57 -6.92 -6.27 -12.75
N ILE A 58 -6.58 -5.67 -13.90
CA ILE A 58 -7.38 -4.61 -14.52
C ILE A 58 -8.77 -5.13 -14.93
N PRO A 59 -8.92 -6.26 -15.67
CA PRO A 59 -10.22 -6.82 -15.97
C PRO A 59 -11.05 -7.19 -14.74
N SER A 60 -10.44 -7.80 -13.72
CA SER A 60 -11.10 -8.13 -12.46
C SER A 60 -11.61 -6.88 -11.74
N ALA A 61 -10.79 -5.83 -11.64
CA ALA A 61 -11.17 -4.58 -11.01
C ALA A 61 -12.32 -3.87 -11.75
N PHE A 62 -12.33 -3.87 -13.08
CA PHE A 62 -13.49 -3.39 -13.84
C PHE A 62 -14.74 -4.21 -13.57
N HIS A 63 -14.65 -5.54 -13.56
CA HIS A 63 -15.76 -6.42 -13.23
C HIS A 63 -16.30 -6.10 -11.82
N GLN A 64 -15.44 -5.89 -10.83
CA GLN A 64 -15.85 -5.48 -9.49
C GLN A 64 -16.55 -4.11 -9.50
N CYS A 65 -16.08 -3.14 -10.27
CA CYS A 65 -16.76 -1.85 -10.44
C CYS A 65 -18.17 -2.04 -11.07
N GLU A 66 -18.34 -2.98 -12.00
CA GLU A 66 -19.62 -3.30 -12.63
C GLU A 66 -20.61 -3.92 -11.62
N ILE A 67 -20.23 -5.02 -10.97
CA ILE A 67 -21.12 -5.77 -10.07
C ILE A 67 -21.46 -5.00 -8.78
N ASN A 68 -20.55 -4.13 -8.30
CA ASN A 68 -20.79 -3.26 -7.15
C ASN A 68 -21.49 -1.94 -7.53
N GLY A 69 -21.93 -1.77 -8.80
CA GLY A 69 -22.71 -0.65 -9.24
C GLY A 69 -22.00 0.69 -9.33
N ARG A 70 -20.66 0.70 -9.41
CA ARG A 70 -19.86 1.94 -9.50
C ARG A 70 -20.22 2.72 -10.78
N PHE A 71 -20.38 2.03 -11.93
CA PHE A 71 -20.81 2.65 -13.18
C PHE A 71 -22.30 2.97 -13.18
N ASP A 72 -23.14 2.19 -12.49
CA ASP A 72 -24.56 2.49 -12.31
C ASP A 72 -24.78 3.83 -11.61
N ASN A 73 -23.94 4.18 -10.62
CA ASN A 73 -24.02 5.47 -9.93
C ASN A 73 -23.79 6.65 -10.87
N PHE A 74 -22.85 6.55 -11.81
CA PHE A 74 -22.66 7.57 -12.86
C PHE A 74 -23.83 7.57 -13.86
N ALA A 75 -24.32 6.39 -14.27
CA ALA A 75 -25.45 6.29 -15.18
C ALA A 75 -26.72 6.89 -14.57
N LEU A 76 -26.94 6.71 -13.27
CA LEU A 76 -28.04 7.29 -12.50
C LEU A 76 -27.90 8.82 -12.44
N ALA A 77 -26.73 9.34 -12.06
CA ALA A 77 -26.44 10.77 -12.00
C ALA A 77 -26.61 11.44 -13.38
N GLY A 78 -26.28 10.73 -14.46
CA GLY A 78 -26.47 11.17 -15.85
C GLY A 78 -27.88 11.00 -16.40
N GLY A 79 -28.83 10.46 -15.61
CA GLY A 79 -30.18 10.21 -16.04
C GLY A 79 -30.32 9.11 -17.11
N LEU A 80 -29.32 8.27 -17.29
CA LEU A 80 -29.34 7.16 -18.26
C LEU A 80 -30.14 5.96 -17.76
N ILE A 81 -30.19 5.77 -16.45
CA ILE A 81 -30.97 4.74 -15.76
C ILE A 81 -31.78 5.34 -14.62
N LYS A 82 -32.70 4.55 -14.07
CA LYS A 82 -33.43 4.86 -12.83
C LYS A 82 -33.03 3.83 -11.77
N GLY A 83 -33.00 4.22 -10.50
CA GLY A 83 -32.66 3.33 -9.40
C GLY A 83 -32.19 4.11 -8.18
N GLU A 84 -31.49 3.42 -7.30
CA GLU A 84 -30.89 3.98 -6.10
C GLU A 84 -29.38 3.96 -6.21
N HIS A 85 -28.70 4.89 -5.52
CA HIS A 85 -27.26 4.95 -5.42
C HIS A 85 -26.74 3.73 -4.64
N LYS A 86 -25.70 3.06 -5.16
CA LYS A 86 -25.08 1.86 -4.59
C LYS A 86 -23.75 2.21 -3.90
N GLY A 87 -23.31 1.32 -2.99
CA GLY A 87 -22.03 1.46 -2.27
C GLY A 87 -22.17 2.25 -0.97
N ASP A 88 -21.13 2.22 -0.13
CA ASP A 88 -21.18 2.66 1.27
C ASP A 88 -20.35 3.92 1.56
N PHE A 89 -19.64 4.42 0.54
CA PHE A 89 -18.75 5.56 0.69
C PHE A 89 -19.03 6.67 -0.33
N SER A 90 -18.84 7.92 0.09
CA SER A 90 -18.97 9.08 -0.80
C SER A 90 -17.88 9.16 -1.86
N PHE A 91 -16.83 8.36 -1.72
CA PHE A 91 -15.66 8.30 -2.60
C PHE A 91 -15.61 7.06 -3.50
N ASP A 92 -16.67 6.28 -3.56
CA ASP A 92 -16.79 5.11 -4.46
C ASP A 92 -16.57 5.46 -5.94
N ASP A 93 -16.76 6.73 -6.33
CA ASP A 93 -16.43 7.25 -7.66
C ASP A 93 -14.94 7.09 -8.01
N THR A 94 -14.05 6.97 -7.04
CA THR A 94 -12.62 6.83 -7.28
C THR A 94 -12.22 5.44 -7.79
N ASP A 95 -13.03 4.41 -7.53
CA ASP A 95 -12.73 3.04 -7.96
C ASP A 95 -12.62 2.97 -9.50
N PRO A 96 -13.64 3.38 -10.30
CA PRO A 96 -13.48 3.45 -11.75
C PRO A 96 -12.35 4.35 -12.21
N TYR A 97 -12.12 5.50 -11.56
CA TYR A 97 -11.04 6.42 -11.99
C TYR A 97 -9.66 5.78 -11.85
N LYS A 98 -9.37 5.12 -10.73
CA LYS A 98 -8.11 4.40 -10.52
C LYS A 98 -7.89 3.29 -11.54
N VAL A 99 -8.95 2.50 -11.83
CA VAL A 99 -8.84 1.43 -12.82
C VAL A 99 -8.68 1.97 -14.25
N ILE A 100 -9.36 3.08 -14.60
CA ILE A 100 -9.18 3.77 -15.88
C ILE A 100 -7.74 4.29 -16.03
N GLU A 101 -7.14 4.83 -14.96
CA GLU A 101 -5.74 5.27 -14.95
C GLU A 101 -4.81 4.10 -15.25
N GLY A 102 -4.95 2.96 -14.54
CA GLY A 102 -4.16 1.75 -14.76
C GLY A 102 -4.34 1.16 -16.16
N ALA A 103 -5.57 1.09 -16.65
CA ALA A 103 -5.90 0.65 -17.99
C ALA A 103 -5.29 1.56 -19.07
N SER A 104 -5.27 2.87 -18.83
CA SER A 104 -4.66 3.85 -19.72
C SER A 104 -3.13 3.65 -19.81
N TYR A 105 -2.46 3.44 -18.68
CA TYR A 105 -1.04 3.12 -18.67
C TYR A 105 -0.74 1.78 -19.39
N SER A 106 -1.60 0.79 -19.22
CA SER A 106 -1.51 -0.49 -19.95
C SER A 106 -1.64 -0.28 -21.47
N LEU A 107 -2.62 0.53 -21.91
CA LEU A 107 -2.77 0.88 -23.35
C LEU A 107 -1.56 1.61 -23.92
N ALA A 108 -0.92 2.48 -23.13
CA ALA A 108 0.26 3.21 -23.56
C ALA A 108 1.46 2.29 -23.82
N SER A 109 1.55 1.15 -23.12
CA SER A 109 2.61 0.15 -23.28
C SER A 109 2.22 -0.96 -24.25
N HIS A 110 0.95 -1.40 -24.22
CA HIS A 110 0.41 -2.50 -25.03
C HIS A 110 -0.99 -2.14 -25.49
N TYR A 111 -1.09 -1.58 -26.68
CA TYR A 111 -2.37 -1.19 -27.25
C TYR A 111 -3.32 -2.38 -27.43
N ASP A 112 -4.50 -2.31 -26.81
CA ASP A 112 -5.60 -3.25 -26.95
C ASP A 112 -6.87 -2.50 -27.40
N LYS A 113 -7.31 -2.79 -28.64
CA LYS A 113 -8.49 -2.13 -29.22
C LYS A 113 -9.78 -2.40 -28.44
N LYS A 114 -9.92 -3.56 -27.79
CA LYS A 114 -11.12 -3.90 -26.99
C LYS A 114 -11.14 -3.08 -25.72
N LEU A 115 -10.00 -2.99 -25.03
CA LEU A 115 -9.85 -2.18 -23.84
C LEU A 115 -10.07 -0.69 -24.16
N ASP A 116 -9.47 -0.18 -25.23
CA ASP A 116 -9.63 1.21 -25.66
C ASP A 116 -11.11 1.55 -25.95
N HIS A 117 -11.84 0.65 -26.62
CA HIS A 117 -13.28 0.83 -26.87
C HIS A 117 -14.13 0.73 -25.57
N TYR A 118 -13.76 -0.17 -24.66
CA TYR A 118 -14.40 -0.28 -23.36
C TYR A 118 -14.23 1.01 -22.55
N LEU A 119 -13.00 1.57 -22.51
CA LEU A 119 -12.74 2.87 -21.87
C LEU A 119 -13.59 3.99 -22.49
N ASP A 120 -13.71 4.06 -23.80
CA ASP A 120 -14.58 5.06 -24.45
C ASP A 120 -16.04 4.94 -23.95
N SER A 121 -16.52 3.71 -23.75
CA SER A 121 -17.88 3.45 -23.26
C SER A 121 -18.10 3.92 -21.83
N VAL A 122 -17.19 3.57 -20.91
CA VAL A 122 -17.31 3.96 -19.50
C VAL A 122 -17.07 5.46 -19.31
N ILE A 123 -16.14 6.05 -20.07
CA ILE A 123 -15.89 7.50 -20.08
C ILE A 123 -17.13 8.25 -20.59
N HIS A 124 -17.85 7.69 -21.56
CA HIS A 124 -19.12 8.29 -22.02
C HIS A 124 -20.14 8.34 -20.86
N ILE A 125 -20.32 7.26 -20.11
CA ILE A 125 -21.21 7.22 -18.94
C ILE A 125 -20.80 8.27 -17.91
N ILE A 126 -19.50 8.33 -17.54
CA ILE A 126 -18.96 9.33 -16.61
C ILE A 126 -19.25 10.75 -17.11
N SER A 127 -19.05 11.02 -18.40
CA SER A 127 -19.28 12.35 -18.97
C SER A 127 -20.73 12.80 -18.88
N LYS A 128 -21.70 11.87 -18.88
CA LYS A 128 -23.14 12.19 -18.73
C LYS A 128 -23.52 12.53 -17.30
N ALA A 129 -22.78 12.03 -16.32
CA ALA A 129 -22.98 12.34 -14.91
C ALA A 129 -22.53 13.76 -14.52
N GLN A 130 -21.68 14.40 -15.34
CA GLN A 130 -21.16 15.73 -15.03
C GLN A 130 -22.26 16.80 -15.17
N GLU A 131 -22.48 17.56 -14.11
CA GLU A 131 -23.45 18.64 -14.08
C GLU A 131 -23.02 19.86 -14.97
N PRO A 132 -23.99 20.74 -15.34
CA PRO A 132 -23.73 21.84 -16.27
C PRO A 132 -22.61 22.78 -15.86
N ASP A 133 -22.35 22.97 -14.55
CA ASP A 133 -21.28 23.81 -14.01
C ASP A 133 -19.94 23.09 -13.87
N GLY A 134 -19.89 21.77 -14.11
CA GLY A 134 -18.69 20.95 -14.01
C GLY A 134 -18.62 20.05 -12.78
N TYR A 135 -19.57 20.15 -11.85
CA TYR A 135 -19.60 19.31 -10.66
C TYR A 135 -19.75 17.82 -11.03
N LEU A 136 -19.05 16.95 -10.28
CA LEU A 136 -19.08 15.50 -10.51
C LEU A 136 -18.72 14.75 -9.23
N THR A 137 -19.73 14.37 -8.44
CA THR A 137 -19.67 13.45 -7.32
C THR A 137 -21.02 12.75 -7.23
N THR A 138 -21.05 11.46 -7.56
CA THR A 138 -22.32 10.77 -7.84
C THR A 138 -23.23 10.66 -6.62
N CYS A 139 -22.67 10.44 -5.40
CA CYS A 139 -23.48 10.32 -4.19
C CYS A 139 -24.22 11.62 -3.85
N VAL A 140 -23.65 12.78 -4.15
CA VAL A 140 -24.27 14.10 -3.95
C VAL A 140 -25.30 14.40 -5.03
N THR A 141 -24.94 14.21 -6.32
CA THR A 141 -25.85 14.41 -7.46
C THR A 141 -27.07 13.49 -7.38
N ASN A 142 -26.87 12.22 -6.96
CA ASN A 142 -27.95 11.25 -6.73
C ASN A 142 -28.72 11.50 -5.41
N GLN A 143 -28.32 12.48 -4.61
CA GLN A 143 -28.90 12.82 -3.31
C GLN A 143 -29.01 11.62 -2.36
N CYS A 144 -27.96 10.83 -2.27
CA CYS A 144 -27.91 9.64 -1.44
C CYS A 144 -27.91 10.03 0.05
N THR A 145 -29.12 10.11 0.64
CA THR A 145 -29.29 10.50 2.06
C THR A 145 -28.62 9.54 3.04
N ARG A 146 -28.47 8.26 2.67
CA ARG A 146 -27.75 7.24 3.44
C ARG A 146 -26.31 7.64 3.66
N LEU A 147 -25.69 8.35 2.73
CA LEU A 147 -24.32 8.84 2.80
C LEU A 147 -24.21 10.31 3.27
N SER A 148 -25.29 10.94 3.72
CA SER A 148 -25.27 12.34 4.20
C SER A 148 -24.35 12.56 5.42
N GLY A 149 -24.05 11.50 6.16
CA GLY A 149 -22.99 11.51 7.19
C GLY A 149 -21.64 12.00 6.64
N TRP A 150 -21.31 11.62 5.40
CA TRP A 150 -20.08 11.99 4.72
C TRP A 150 -20.13 13.39 4.08
N TRP A 151 -21.18 13.69 3.29
CA TRP A 151 -21.20 14.89 2.44
C TRP A 151 -22.08 16.03 2.97
N GLY A 152 -22.97 15.78 3.96
CA GLY A 152 -23.86 16.80 4.53
C GLY A 152 -25.18 16.93 3.80
N THR A 153 -25.63 18.14 3.51
CA THR A 153 -26.89 18.48 2.85
C THR A 153 -26.69 19.20 1.52
N HIS A 154 -25.47 19.69 1.24
CA HIS A 154 -25.14 20.38 -0.01
C HIS A 154 -23.66 20.17 -0.34
N ARG A 155 -23.30 20.43 -1.58
CA ARG A 155 -21.92 20.32 -2.10
C ARG A 155 -20.95 21.09 -1.23
N TRP A 156 -19.77 20.52 -1.03
CA TRP A 156 -18.65 21.12 -0.32
C TRP A 156 -18.91 21.46 1.17
N GLU A 157 -20.00 20.93 1.76
CA GLU A 157 -20.33 21.23 3.17
C GLU A 157 -19.29 20.68 4.13
N LYS A 158 -18.89 19.42 3.97
CA LYS A 158 -17.98 18.77 4.91
C LYS A 158 -16.60 18.58 4.31
N ILE A 159 -15.56 18.88 5.11
CA ILE A 159 -14.16 18.69 4.71
C ILE A 159 -13.86 17.21 4.38
N ASN A 160 -14.46 16.27 5.09
CA ASN A 160 -14.29 14.83 4.92
C ASN A 160 -15.28 14.22 3.90
N SER A 161 -15.96 15.04 3.07
CA SER A 161 -16.88 14.56 2.03
C SER A 161 -16.21 13.74 0.93
N HIS A 162 -14.89 13.84 0.79
CA HIS A 162 -14.08 13.27 -0.28
C HIS A 162 -14.42 13.79 -1.69
N GLU A 163 -15.16 14.88 -1.83
CA GLU A 163 -15.47 15.47 -3.13
C GLU A 163 -14.20 15.89 -3.89
N LEU A 164 -13.22 16.50 -3.19
CA LEU A 164 -11.94 16.87 -3.79
C LEU A 164 -11.03 15.65 -4.04
N TYR A 165 -11.19 14.56 -3.26
CA TYR A 165 -10.53 13.29 -3.51
C TYR A 165 -11.05 12.63 -4.80
N ASN A 166 -12.38 12.62 -5.02
CA ASN A 166 -12.99 12.18 -6.27
C ASN A 166 -12.47 12.99 -7.46
N SER A 167 -12.42 14.33 -7.32
CA SER A 167 -11.88 15.24 -8.34
C SER A 167 -10.41 14.95 -8.65
N GLY A 168 -9.58 14.74 -7.64
CA GLY A 168 -8.16 14.42 -7.81
C GLY A 168 -7.95 13.15 -8.62
N HIS A 169 -8.63 12.06 -8.29
CA HIS A 169 -8.53 10.80 -9.05
C HIS A 169 -9.10 10.90 -10.46
N LEU A 170 -10.15 11.71 -10.68
CA LEU A 170 -10.63 12.03 -12.01
C LEU A 170 -9.52 12.68 -12.86
N TYR A 171 -8.77 13.66 -12.29
CA TYR A 171 -7.71 14.35 -13.04
C TYR A 171 -6.54 13.42 -13.34
N GLU A 172 -6.15 12.57 -12.39
CA GLU A 172 -5.11 11.55 -12.59
C GLU A 172 -5.49 10.62 -13.76
N ALA A 173 -6.70 10.04 -13.74
CA ALA A 173 -7.20 9.19 -14.81
C ALA A 173 -7.30 9.90 -16.16
N ALA A 174 -7.75 11.16 -16.16
CA ALA A 174 -7.92 11.95 -17.37
C ALA A 174 -6.59 12.29 -18.05
N VAL A 175 -5.57 12.66 -17.26
CA VAL A 175 -4.22 12.93 -17.77
C VAL A 175 -3.60 11.64 -18.31
N ALA A 176 -3.75 10.52 -17.59
CA ALA A 176 -3.26 9.22 -18.03
C ALA A 176 -3.90 8.79 -19.36
N HIS A 177 -5.22 8.88 -19.46
CA HIS A 177 -5.97 8.52 -20.67
C HIS A 177 -5.58 9.40 -21.87
N TYR A 178 -5.45 10.72 -21.66
CA TYR A 178 -5.01 11.64 -22.71
C TYR A 178 -3.58 11.32 -23.18
N LYS A 179 -2.65 11.10 -22.28
CA LYS A 179 -1.26 10.76 -22.62
C LYS A 179 -1.15 9.42 -23.37
N ALA A 180 -1.99 8.44 -23.01
CA ALA A 180 -1.99 7.12 -23.63
C ALA A 180 -2.61 7.11 -25.02
N THR A 181 -3.70 7.84 -25.23
CA THR A 181 -4.57 7.70 -26.42
C THR A 181 -4.65 8.96 -27.29
N GLY A 182 -4.25 10.10 -26.78
CA GLY A 182 -4.48 11.42 -27.39
C GLY A 182 -5.94 11.90 -27.35
N LYS A 183 -6.88 11.09 -26.82
CA LYS A 183 -8.30 11.42 -26.74
C LYS A 183 -8.57 12.41 -25.60
N ARG A 184 -9.35 13.43 -25.87
CA ARG A 184 -9.69 14.49 -24.89
C ARG A 184 -11.00 14.23 -24.13
N SER A 185 -11.68 13.12 -24.38
CA SER A 185 -13.01 12.85 -23.83
C SER A 185 -13.05 12.98 -22.30
N LEU A 186 -12.20 12.25 -21.57
CA LEU A 186 -12.12 12.36 -20.11
C LEU A 186 -11.39 13.64 -19.65
N LEU A 187 -10.38 14.09 -20.41
CA LEU A 187 -9.65 15.32 -20.08
C LEU A 187 -10.56 16.55 -20.09
N ASN A 188 -11.52 16.64 -21.01
CA ASN A 188 -12.47 17.75 -21.04
C ASN A 188 -13.43 17.72 -19.82
N VAL A 189 -13.80 16.54 -19.34
CA VAL A 189 -14.57 16.38 -18.09
C VAL A 189 -13.74 16.87 -16.90
N ALA A 190 -12.49 16.44 -16.81
CA ALA A 190 -11.57 16.86 -15.75
C ALA A 190 -11.31 18.37 -15.75
N ILE A 191 -11.05 18.98 -16.91
CA ILE A 191 -10.83 20.44 -17.05
C ILE A 191 -12.07 21.20 -16.55
N LYS A 192 -13.26 20.82 -16.97
CA LYS A 192 -14.50 21.48 -16.56
C LYS A 192 -14.75 21.36 -15.04
N ASN A 193 -14.43 20.21 -14.44
CA ASN A 193 -14.51 20.03 -12.99
C ASN A 193 -13.43 20.85 -12.26
N ALA A 194 -12.18 20.85 -12.77
CA ALA A 194 -11.09 21.61 -12.18
C ALA A 194 -11.33 23.13 -12.24
N ASP A 195 -11.97 23.63 -13.31
CA ASP A 195 -12.37 25.03 -13.42
C ASP A 195 -13.38 25.42 -12.33
N LEU A 196 -14.33 24.53 -12.02
CA LEU A 196 -15.26 24.73 -10.91
C LEU A 196 -14.51 24.72 -9.57
N VAL A 197 -13.60 23.78 -9.35
CA VAL A 197 -12.80 23.72 -8.11
C VAL A 197 -11.97 24.99 -7.92
N CYS A 198 -11.26 25.46 -8.95
CA CYS A 198 -10.48 26.69 -8.90
C CYS A 198 -11.33 27.94 -8.63
N LYS A 199 -12.59 27.95 -9.09
CA LYS A 199 -13.54 29.01 -8.79
C LYS A 199 -14.08 28.96 -7.37
N THR A 200 -14.25 27.74 -6.83
CA THR A 200 -14.91 27.50 -5.54
C THR A 200 -13.94 27.65 -4.37
N PHE A 201 -12.69 27.19 -4.51
CA PHE A 201 -11.68 27.19 -3.44
C PHE A 201 -10.58 28.19 -3.75
N GLY A 202 -10.09 28.90 -2.73
CA GLY A 202 -9.02 29.85 -2.87
C GLY A 202 -9.03 30.93 -1.79
N PRO A 203 -8.09 31.91 -1.87
CA PRO A 203 -7.93 32.93 -0.84
C PRO A 203 -8.87 34.17 -1.03
N ASN A 204 -9.65 34.21 -2.12
CA ASN A 204 -10.42 35.39 -2.45
C ASN A 204 -11.78 35.44 -1.74
N GLU A 205 -12.36 36.62 -1.59
CA GLU A 205 -13.72 36.78 -1.06
C GLU A 205 -14.74 35.97 -1.85
N GLY A 206 -15.59 35.20 -1.15
CA GLY A 206 -16.62 34.33 -1.72
C GLY A 206 -16.13 32.96 -2.12
N GLN A 207 -14.84 32.66 -1.97
CA GLN A 207 -14.31 31.29 -2.08
C GLN A 207 -14.33 30.57 -0.73
N ILE A 208 -14.28 29.25 -0.77
CA ILE A 208 -14.15 28.39 0.42
C ILE A 208 -12.67 28.35 0.81
N HIS A 209 -12.38 28.70 2.07
CA HIS A 209 -11.03 28.80 2.61
C HIS A 209 -10.72 27.60 3.50
N ARG A 210 -10.37 26.44 2.93
CA ARG A 210 -9.97 25.25 3.67
C ARG A 210 -9.12 24.31 2.81
N PRO A 211 -8.35 23.37 3.43
CA PRO A 211 -7.59 22.37 2.71
C PRO A 211 -8.48 21.33 2.00
N SER A 212 -7.87 20.41 1.26
CA SER A 212 -8.56 19.41 0.43
C SER A 212 -9.32 18.32 1.21
N GLY A 213 -9.06 18.17 2.50
CA GLY A 213 -9.56 17.06 3.30
C GLY A 213 -8.72 15.80 3.06
N HIS A 214 -9.11 14.90 2.16
CA HIS A 214 -8.22 13.82 1.72
C HIS A 214 -7.38 14.28 0.53
N PRO A 215 -6.04 14.39 0.69
CA PRO A 215 -5.15 14.81 -0.39
C PRO A 215 -5.13 13.82 -1.56
N ILE A 216 -4.92 14.29 -2.72
CA ILE A 216 -4.57 13.80 -4.04
C ILE A 216 -4.69 14.94 -5.05
N ILE A 217 -5.61 15.85 -4.80
CA ILE A 217 -5.95 16.93 -5.74
C ILE A 217 -4.76 17.87 -5.98
N GLU A 218 -3.86 18.03 -5.02
CA GLU A 218 -2.68 18.90 -5.12
C GLU A 218 -1.76 18.37 -6.23
N MET A 219 -1.38 17.07 -6.19
CA MET A 219 -0.54 16.50 -7.24
C MET A 219 -1.29 16.35 -8.57
N ALA A 220 -2.60 16.09 -8.54
CA ALA A 220 -3.42 15.95 -9.73
C ALA A 220 -3.59 17.28 -10.49
N LEU A 221 -3.76 18.39 -9.77
CA LEU A 221 -3.77 19.74 -10.36
C LEU A 221 -2.40 20.11 -10.96
N CYS A 222 -1.29 19.74 -10.32
CA CYS A 222 0.05 19.89 -10.90
C CYS A 222 0.21 19.11 -12.21
N LYS A 223 -0.31 17.87 -12.28
CA LYS A 223 -0.33 17.10 -13.53
C LYS A 223 -1.20 17.75 -14.60
N LEU A 224 -2.36 18.30 -14.20
CA LEU A 224 -3.25 18.99 -15.12
C LEU A 224 -2.61 20.28 -15.65
N TYR A 225 -1.92 21.06 -14.79
CA TYR A 225 -1.08 22.19 -15.19
C TYR A 225 -0.03 21.77 -16.22
N ASN A 226 0.70 20.69 -15.98
CA ASN A 226 1.74 20.21 -16.90
C ASN A 226 1.20 19.82 -18.30
N VAL A 227 -0.08 19.43 -18.40
CA VAL A 227 -0.72 19.04 -19.68
C VAL A 227 -1.37 20.24 -20.37
N THR A 228 -1.92 21.20 -19.61
CA THR A 228 -2.71 22.31 -20.16
C THR A 228 -1.92 23.62 -20.27
N GLY A 229 -0.92 23.80 -19.41
CA GLY A 229 -0.19 25.07 -19.27
C GLY A 229 -1.00 26.18 -18.55
N ASP A 230 -2.17 25.87 -17.98
CA ASP A 230 -3.04 26.87 -17.35
C ASP A 230 -2.64 27.07 -15.87
N GLU A 231 -2.07 28.23 -15.58
CA GLU A 231 -1.53 28.62 -14.27
C GLU A 231 -2.53 28.51 -13.10
N LYS A 232 -3.83 28.65 -13.36
CA LYS A 232 -4.84 28.55 -12.29
C LYS A 232 -4.82 27.21 -11.55
N TYR A 233 -4.44 26.11 -12.24
CA TYR A 233 -4.34 24.80 -11.62
C TYR A 233 -3.16 24.72 -10.64
N LEU A 234 -2.00 25.24 -11.02
CA LEU A 234 -0.86 25.33 -10.12
C LEU A 234 -1.13 26.26 -8.93
N GLN A 235 -1.79 27.41 -9.17
CA GLN A 235 -2.16 28.35 -8.10
C GLN A 235 -3.14 27.71 -7.10
N THR A 236 -4.10 26.93 -7.58
CA THR A 236 -5.05 26.23 -6.70
C THR A 236 -4.39 25.07 -5.94
N ALA A 237 -3.49 24.33 -6.58
CA ALA A 237 -2.67 23.32 -5.89
C ALA A 237 -1.85 23.95 -4.77
N ARG A 238 -1.18 25.07 -5.06
CA ARG A 238 -0.42 25.83 -4.08
C ARG A 238 -1.30 26.32 -2.93
N TYR A 239 -2.48 26.85 -3.24
CA TYR A 239 -3.44 27.29 -2.24
C TYR A 239 -3.79 26.17 -1.24
N PHE A 240 -4.12 24.94 -1.71
CA PHE A 240 -4.42 23.82 -0.83
C PHE A 240 -3.23 23.45 0.07
N VAL A 241 -2.01 23.47 -0.47
CA VAL A 241 -0.78 23.24 0.31
C VAL A 241 -0.60 24.30 1.39
N GLU A 242 -0.77 25.59 1.04
CA GLU A 242 -0.61 26.72 1.96
C GLU A 242 -1.72 26.77 3.02
N GLU A 243 -2.93 26.31 2.70
CA GLU A 243 -4.07 26.32 3.62
C GLU A 243 -4.03 25.17 4.62
N THR A 244 -3.28 24.08 4.32
CA THR A 244 -3.11 22.96 5.24
C THR A 244 -2.49 23.42 6.56
N GLY A 245 -3.22 23.19 7.66
CA GLY A 245 -2.82 23.59 9.02
C GLY A 245 -3.10 25.04 9.39
N ARG A 246 -3.75 25.82 8.53
CA ARG A 246 -4.22 27.19 8.87
C ARG A 246 -5.62 27.21 9.49
N CYS A 247 -6.47 26.22 9.14
CA CYS A 247 -7.84 26.09 9.64
C CYS A 247 -8.65 27.39 9.50
N THR A 248 -8.54 28.09 8.38
CA THR A 248 -9.13 29.44 8.16
C THR A 248 -10.66 29.40 8.19
N ASP A 249 -11.29 28.28 7.81
CA ASP A 249 -12.73 28.06 7.90
C ASP A 249 -13.20 27.70 9.32
N GLY A 250 -12.29 27.59 10.30
CA GLY A 250 -12.58 27.26 11.69
C GLY A 250 -12.79 25.76 11.98
N HIS A 251 -12.46 24.86 11.04
CA HIS A 251 -12.46 23.44 11.34
C HIS A 251 -11.41 23.09 12.40
N LYS A 252 -11.63 22.00 13.13
CA LYS A 252 -10.70 21.58 14.19
C LYS A 252 -9.45 20.96 13.57
N PRO A 253 -8.24 21.43 13.92
CA PRO A 253 -6.99 20.83 13.48
C PRO A 253 -6.91 19.35 13.87
N SER A 254 -6.34 18.52 13.00
CA SER A 254 -6.23 17.07 13.23
C SER A 254 -4.91 16.51 12.70
N GLU A 255 -4.25 15.71 13.51
CA GLU A 255 -3.11 14.91 13.04
C GLU A 255 -3.54 13.93 11.93
N TYR A 256 -4.75 13.40 12.02
CA TYR A 256 -5.31 12.46 11.02
C TYR A 256 -5.23 13.01 9.59
N SER A 257 -5.51 14.29 9.42
CA SER A 257 -5.49 14.97 8.11
C SER A 257 -4.19 15.74 7.83
N GLN A 258 -3.16 15.60 8.66
CA GLN A 258 -1.89 16.34 8.60
C GLN A 258 -2.07 17.87 8.67
N ASP A 259 -3.22 18.36 9.16
CA ASP A 259 -3.55 19.79 9.27
C ASP A 259 -3.48 20.33 10.71
N HIS A 260 -2.86 19.56 11.62
CA HIS A 260 -2.63 19.93 13.02
C HIS A 260 -1.76 21.20 13.18
N MET A 261 -0.92 21.51 12.20
CA MET A 261 -0.15 22.75 12.08
C MET A 261 0.29 22.99 10.61
N PRO A 262 0.66 24.20 10.23
CA PRO A 262 1.17 24.49 8.89
C PRO A 262 2.36 23.60 8.51
N ILE A 263 2.41 23.11 7.26
CA ILE A 263 3.42 22.16 6.77
C ILE A 263 4.85 22.64 7.03
N LEU A 264 5.10 23.94 6.87
CA LEU A 264 6.44 24.53 7.13
C LEU A 264 6.89 24.40 8.58
N GLN A 265 6.00 24.12 9.52
CA GLN A 265 6.28 23.97 10.95
C GLN A 265 6.32 22.49 11.38
N GLN A 266 5.88 21.57 10.52
CA GLN A 266 5.88 20.13 10.83
C GLN A 266 7.29 19.58 10.82
N ASP A 267 7.60 18.70 11.77
CA ASP A 267 8.87 17.96 11.91
C ASP A 267 8.68 16.45 12.13
N GLU A 268 7.44 16.01 12.29
CA GLU A 268 7.04 14.62 12.46
C GLU A 268 5.93 14.26 11.46
N ILE A 269 6.01 13.03 10.90
CA ILE A 269 4.93 12.48 10.10
C ILE A 269 3.88 11.85 11.04
N VAL A 270 2.61 12.22 10.88
CA VAL A 270 1.51 11.81 11.74
C VAL A 270 0.25 11.47 10.94
N GLY A 271 -0.75 10.89 11.61
CA GLY A 271 -2.07 10.66 11.09
C GLY A 271 -2.14 9.58 10.01
N HIS A 272 -3.15 9.65 9.15
CA HIS A 272 -3.41 8.63 8.13
C HIS A 272 -2.28 8.56 7.10
N ALA A 273 -1.70 7.35 6.92
CA ALA A 273 -0.46 7.20 6.16
C ALA A 273 -0.59 7.48 4.65
N VAL A 274 -1.72 7.10 4.04
CA VAL A 274 -1.97 7.41 2.61
C VAL A 274 -2.15 8.90 2.40
N ARG A 275 -2.93 9.58 3.27
CA ARG A 275 -3.09 11.04 3.22
C ARG A 275 -1.75 11.75 3.31
N ALA A 276 -0.89 11.35 4.25
CA ALA A 276 0.45 11.92 4.40
C ALA A 276 1.30 11.75 3.14
N GLY A 277 1.40 10.53 2.61
CA GLY A 277 2.17 10.26 1.40
C GLY A 277 1.66 11.00 0.16
N TYR A 278 0.34 11.15 0.02
CA TYR A 278 -0.26 11.92 -1.08
C TYR A 278 -0.05 13.42 -0.90
N LEU A 279 -0.30 13.94 0.31
CA LEU A 279 -0.08 15.36 0.61
C LEU A 279 1.37 15.77 0.31
N PHE A 280 2.33 15.04 0.89
CA PHE A 280 3.75 15.37 0.71
C PHE A 280 4.24 15.13 -0.72
N SER A 281 3.59 14.24 -1.49
CA SER A 281 3.80 14.16 -2.94
C SER A 281 3.30 15.42 -3.65
N GLY A 282 2.11 15.93 -3.29
CA GLY A 282 1.57 17.18 -3.82
C GLY A 282 2.40 18.41 -3.44
N VAL A 283 2.85 18.47 -2.17
CA VAL A 283 3.76 19.53 -1.70
C VAL A 283 5.08 19.52 -2.48
N ALA A 284 5.64 18.32 -2.76
CA ALA A 284 6.86 18.20 -3.54
C ALA A 284 6.68 18.69 -4.99
N ASP A 285 5.54 18.35 -5.62
CA ASP A 285 5.22 18.83 -6.97
C ASP A 285 5.05 20.38 -6.99
N VAL A 286 4.29 20.96 -6.05
CA VAL A 286 4.10 22.41 -5.94
C VAL A 286 5.43 23.10 -5.68
N ALA A 287 6.20 22.65 -4.69
CA ALA A 287 7.49 23.25 -4.35
C ALA A 287 8.49 23.22 -5.51
N SER A 288 8.47 22.14 -6.30
CA SER A 288 9.31 22.03 -7.49
C SER A 288 8.88 22.98 -8.61
N LEU A 289 7.57 23.07 -8.89
CA LEU A 289 7.04 23.93 -9.95
C LEU A 289 7.15 25.43 -9.61
N THR A 290 7.10 25.77 -8.31
CA THR A 290 7.20 27.17 -7.82
C THR A 290 8.61 27.53 -7.36
N HIS A 291 9.57 26.61 -7.36
CA HIS A 291 10.92 26.77 -6.83
C HIS A 291 10.96 27.20 -5.34
N ASP A 292 10.01 26.70 -4.55
CA ASP A 292 9.89 27.05 -3.13
C ASP A 292 10.79 26.13 -2.26
N ALA A 293 11.96 26.64 -1.88
CA ALA A 293 12.94 25.91 -1.09
C ALA A 293 12.44 25.61 0.34
N ALA A 294 11.57 26.48 0.92
CA ALA A 294 11.11 26.28 2.29
C ALA A 294 10.25 25.00 2.44
N TYR A 295 9.41 24.72 1.46
CA TYR A 295 8.65 23.46 1.44
C TYR A 295 9.57 22.24 1.23
N GLN A 296 10.62 22.36 0.41
CA GLN A 296 11.59 21.27 0.23
C GLN A 296 12.36 20.96 1.53
N GLU A 297 12.73 21.98 2.30
CA GLU A 297 13.35 21.82 3.62
C GLU A 297 12.39 21.18 4.63
N ALA A 298 11.12 21.58 4.64
CA ALA A 298 10.09 20.96 5.47
C ALA A 298 9.88 19.48 5.12
N LEU A 299 9.78 19.17 3.83
CA LEU A 299 9.65 17.78 3.37
C LEU A 299 10.86 16.91 3.75
N ALA A 300 12.08 17.44 3.65
CA ALA A 300 13.28 16.72 4.05
C ALA A 300 13.29 16.40 5.56
N ARG A 301 12.82 17.34 6.39
CA ARG A 301 12.72 17.19 7.83
C ARG A 301 11.66 16.14 8.23
N ILE A 302 10.48 16.19 7.63
CA ILE A 302 9.39 15.22 7.84
C ILE A 302 9.82 13.82 7.34
N TRP A 303 10.49 13.75 6.20
CA TRP A 303 11.01 12.51 5.64
C TRP A 303 12.05 11.86 6.57
N GLU A 304 12.93 12.66 7.17
CA GLU A 304 13.94 12.15 8.13
C GLU A 304 13.25 11.49 9.34
N ASN A 305 12.18 12.08 9.86
CA ASN A 305 11.40 11.45 10.93
C ASN A 305 10.78 10.12 10.48
N MET A 306 10.16 10.08 9.29
CA MET A 306 9.56 8.86 8.73
C MET A 306 10.63 7.77 8.56
N ALA A 307 11.72 8.08 7.89
CA ALA A 307 12.74 7.09 7.51
C ALA A 307 13.56 6.59 8.70
N SER A 308 13.75 7.42 9.76
CA SER A 308 14.55 7.06 10.94
C SER A 308 13.75 6.44 12.08
N LYS A 309 12.41 6.54 12.08
CA LYS A 309 11.62 6.15 13.25
C LYS A 309 10.32 5.40 12.94
N LYS A 310 9.79 5.48 11.70
CA LYS A 310 8.44 4.98 11.38
C LYS A 310 8.36 4.12 10.10
N LEU A 311 9.51 3.88 9.45
CA LEU A 311 9.61 3.02 8.27
C LEU A 311 9.76 1.55 8.68
N PHE A 312 8.87 0.69 8.25
CA PHE A 312 9.01 -0.75 8.44
C PHE A 312 10.12 -1.36 7.56
N VAL A 313 10.69 -2.46 8.00
CA VAL A 313 11.78 -3.15 7.27
C VAL A 313 11.37 -3.56 5.85
N THR A 314 10.08 -3.70 5.59
CA THR A 314 9.49 -3.97 4.27
C THR A 314 9.30 -2.72 3.40
N GLY A 315 9.63 -1.53 3.89
CA GLY A 315 9.32 -0.26 3.22
C GLY A 315 7.86 0.20 3.39
N GLY A 316 7.05 -0.54 4.15
CA GLY A 316 5.71 -0.14 4.56
C GLY A 316 5.73 1.02 5.55
N ILE A 317 4.64 1.76 5.64
CA ILE A 317 4.42 2.87 6.59
C ILE A 317 3.00 2.80 7.15
N GLY A 318 2.83 3.37 8.36
CA GLY A 318 1.56 3.32 9.09
C GLY A 318 1.47 2.07 9.97
N SER A 319 1.61 2.24 11.30
CA SER A 319 1.68 1.12 12.25
C SER A 319 0.30 0.70 12.75
N ARG A 320 -0.70 1.58 12.67
CA ARG A 320 -1.98 1.43 13.37
C ARG A 320 -3.15 1.20 12.40
N PRO A 321 -4.01 0.18 12.66
CA PRO A 321 -5.30 0.04 11.97
C PRO A 321 -6.22 1.22 12.24
N GLN A 322 -6.25 1.73 13.48
CA GLN A 322 -7.09 2.88 13.85
C GLN A 322 -6.61 4.13 13.14
N GLY A 323 -7.48 4.69 12.31
CA GLY A 323 -7.17 5.83 11.45
C GLY A 323 -6.13 5.52 10.38
N GLU A 324 -5.86 4.23 10.13
CA GLU A 324 -4.96 3.78 9.04
C GLU A 324 -3.62 4.53 9.06
N GLY A 325 -3.07 4.74 10.27
CA GLY A 325 -2.12 5.82 10.50
C GLY A 325 -0.80 5.47 11.17
N PHE A 326 -0.03 6.51 11.36
CA PHE A 326 1.22 6.46 12.11
C PHE A 326 0.96 6.42 13.61
N GLY A 327 1.69 5.56 14.30
CA GLY A 327 1.84 5.62 15.74
C GLY A 327 2.98 6.55 16.18
N PRO A 328 3.30 6.59 17.49
CA PRO A 328 4.48 7.26 18.02
C PRO A 328 5.77 6.78 17.35
N ASN A 329 6.85 7.54 17.52
CA ASN A 329 8.16 7.16 17.04
C ASN A 329 8.57 5.78 17.57
N TYR A 330 9.07 4.91 16.68
CA TYR A 330 9.50 3.53 16.93
C TYR A 330 8.36 2.54 17.28
N GLU A 331 7.10 2.92 17.11
CA GLU A 331 6.00 1.96 17.17
C GLU A 331 5.95 1.18 15.85
N LEU A 332 6.69 0.07 15.82
CA LEU A 332 6.83 -0.83 14.66
C LEU A 332 6.28 -2.21 15.04
N ASN A 333 4.99 -2.27 15.34
CA ASN A 333 4.28 -3.49 15.70
C ASN A 333 4.36 -4.51 14.56
N ASN A 334 4.51 -5.80 14.88
CA ASN A 334 4.63 -6.82 13.84
C ASN A 334 3.28 -7.39 13.42
N MET A 335 2.49 -7.89 14.37
CA MET A 335 1.24 -8.60 14.08
C MET A 335 0.09 -7.66 13.74
N THR A 336 0.09 -6.48 14.31
CA THR A 336 -0.92 -5.43 14.10
C THR A 336 -0.40 -4.29 13.20
N ALA A 337 0.75 -4.48 12.55
CA ALA A 337 1.25 -3.54 11.57
C ALA A 337 0.22 -3.36 10.46
N TYR A 338 -0.32 -2.15 10.32
CA TYR A 338 -1.28 -1.90 9.27
C TYR A 338 -0.60 -1.88 7.89
N CYS A 339 0.46 -1.08 7.74
CA CYS A 339 1.28 -1.08 6.52
C CYS A 339 0.43 -1.19 5.25
N GLU A 340 -0.58 -0.34 5.12
CA GLU A 340 -1.56 -0.39 4.04
C GLU A 340 -0.89 -0.44 2.66
N THR A 341 -1.40 -1.25 1.76
CA THR A 341 -0.92 -1.33 0.38
C THR A 341 -0.90 0.04 -0.31
N CYS A 342 -1.95 0.87 -0.10
CA CYS A 342 -1.98 2.23 -0.63
C CYS A 342 -0.91 3.13 -0.01
N ALA A 343 -0.60 2.95 1.27
CA ALA A 343 0.44 3.72 1.96
C ALA A 343 1.84 3.37 1.44
N ALA A 344 2.12 2.10 1.17
CA ALA A 344 3.36 1.67 0.53
C ALA A 344 3.52 2.31 -0.87
N ILE A 345 2.46 2.37 -1.67
CA ILE A 345 2.44 3.06 -2.97
C ILE A 345 2.65 4.57 -2.81
N ALA A 346 1.98 5.20 -1.85
CA ALA A 346 2.13 6.63 -1.57
C ALA A 346 3.56 6.97 -1.12
N ASN A 347 4.21 6.08 -0.34
CA ASN A 347 5.61 6.19 0.03
C ASN A 347 6.53 6.16 -1.20
N VAL A 348 6.26 5.29 -2.18
CA VAL A 348 7.01 5.30 -3.46
C VAL A 348 6.81 6.61 -4.20
N TYR A 349 5.58 7.13 -4.31
CA TYR A 349 5.30 8.39 -5.00
C TYR A 349 6.04 9.58 -4.38
N TRP A 350 6.03 9.68 -3.05
CA TRP A 350 6.73 10.75 -2.34
C TRP A 350 8.25 10.65 -2.49
N ASN A 351 8.82 9.47 -2.24
CA ASN A 351 10.27 9.27 -2.39
C ASN A 351 10.77 9.53 -3.81
N TYR A 352 10.02 9.12 -4.83
CA TYR A 352 10.40 9.38 -6.23
C TYR A 352 10.45 10.88 -6.54
N ARG A 353 9.51 11.69 -6.03
CA ARG A 353 9.51 13.14 -6.17
C ARG A 353 10.69 13.80 -5.45
N MET A 354 10.99 13.34 -4.25
CA MET A 354 12.16 13.79 -3.49
C MET A 354 13.47 13.48 -4.24
N PHE A 355 13.55 12.32 -4.89
CA PHE A 355 14.67 11.99 -5.77
C PHE A 355 14.73 12.92 -6.98
N LEU A 356 13.64 13.15 -7.70
CA LEU A 356 13.61 14.02 -8.88
C LEU A 356 14.03 15.47 -8.56
N TYR A 357 13.77 15.93 -7.34
CA TYR A 357 14.21 17.25 -6.89
C TYR A 357 15.69 17.28 -6.51
N SER A 358 16.16 16.30 -5.71
CA SER A 358 17.47 16.37 -5.04
C SER A 358 18.59 15.60 -5.75
N GLY A 359 18.27 14.57 -6.51
CA GLY A 359 19.23 13.61 -7.07
C GLY A 359 19.92 12.72 -6.03
N ASP A 360 19.33 12.54 -4.84
CA ASP A 360 19.89 11.76 -3.77
C ASP A 360 19.31 10.33 -3.80
N ALA A 361 20.21 9.33 -3.87
CA ALA A 361 19.87 7.92 -3.95
C ALA A 361 19.15 7.39 -2.71
N LYS A 362 19.28 8.03 -1.55
CA LYS A 362 18.59 7.63 -0.32
C LYS A 362 17.07 7.47 -0.51
N TYR A 363 16.48 8.30 -1.35
CA TYR A 363 15.06 8.18 -1.70
C TYR A 363 14.79 6.98 -2.61
N ALA A 364 15.74 6.68 -3.51
CA ALA A 364 15.65 5.50 -4.37
C ALA A 364 15.80 4.19 -3.59
N ASP A 365 16.59 4.19 -2.52
CA ASP A 365 16.73 3.04 -1.62
C ASP A 365 15.42 2.73 -0.88
N VAL A 366 14.71 3.77 -0.42
CA VAL A 366 13.40 3.60 0.25
C VAL A 366 12.34 3.11 -0.73
N TYR A 367 12.22 3.71 -1.93
CA TYR A 367 11.21 3.24 -2.87
C TYR A 367 11.54 1.87 -3.47
N GLU A 368 12.81 1.50 -3.67
CA GLU A 368 13.17 0.13 -4.08
C GLU A 368 12.75 -0.89 -3.01
N ARG A 369 13.02 -0.62 -1.75
CA ARG A 369 12.60 -1.48 -0.63
C ARG A 369 11.08 -1.65 -0.59
N ALA A 370 10.33 -0.56 -0.72
CA ALA A 370 8.88 -0.61 -0.78
C ALA A 370 8.38 -1.40 -2.00
N LEU A 371 8.98 -1.20 -3.18
CA LEU A 371 8.62 -1.90 -4.42
C LEU A 371 8.75 -3.42 -4.29
N TYR A 372 9.91 -3.91 -3.85
CA TYR A 372 10.19 -5.36 -3.80
C TYR A 372 9.54 -6.08 -2.62
N ASN A 373 8.98 -5.35 -1.65
CA ASN A 373 8.37 -5.93 -0.46
C ASN A 373 6.95 -5.39 -0.22
N GLY A 374 6.79 -4.21 0.37
CA GLY A 374 5.50 -3.69 0.86
C GLY A 374 4.45 -3.45 -0.23
N VAL A 375 4.85 -3.06 -1.44
CA VAL A 375 3.90 -2.81 -2.55
C VAL A 375 3.40 -4.12 -3.16
N ILE A 376 4.31 -5.00 -3.59
CA ILE A 376 3.92 -6.22 -4.31
C ILE A 376 3.37 -7.32 -3.39
N SER A 377 3.54 -7.21 -2.06
CA SER A 377 2.81 -8.06 -1.12
C SER A 377 1.30 -7.80 -1.18
N GLY A 378 0.90 -6.58 -1.55
CA GLY A 378 -0.49 -6.16 -1.66
C GLY A 378 -1.30 -6.87 -2.75
N VAL A 379 -0.68 -7.67 -3.63
CA VAL A 379 -1.35 -8.39 -4.71
C VAL A 379 -0.89 -9.84 -4.78
N SER A 380 -1.81 -10.76 -5.04
CA SER A 380 -1.48 -12.17 -5.26
C SER A 380 -0.70 -12.40 -6.56
N LEU A 381 0.01 -13.50 -6.65
CA LEU A 381 0.66 -13.92 -7.89
C LEU A 381 -0.35 -14.20 -9.02
N SER A 382 -1.59 -14.57 -8.68
CA SER A 382 -2.69 -14.72 -9.64
C SER A 382 -3.23 -13.37 -10.15
N GLY A 383 -3.03 -12.27 -9.39
CA GLY A 383 -3.42 -10.92 -9.77
C GLY A 383 -4.86 -10.51 -9.44
N ASP A 384 -5.67 -11.41 -8.87
CA ASP A 384 -7.11 -11.22 -8.62
C ASP A 384 -7.48 -11.16 -7.13
N ARG A 385 -6.48 -11.17 -6.24
CA ARG A 385 -6.65 -11.06 -4.80
C ARG A 385 -5.66 -10.08 -4.20
N PHE A 386 -6.08 -9.37 -3.16
CA PHE A 386 -5.36 -8.22 -2.64
C PHE A 386 -5.28 -8.26 -1.11
N PHE A 387 -4.19 -7.75 -0.54
CA PHE A 387 -4.14 -7.33 0.84
C PHE A 387 -4.53 -5.86 0.95
N TYR A 388 -5.25 -5.54 2.00
CA TYR A 388 -5.43 -4.16 2.45
C TYR A 388 -4.24 -3.77 3.34
N ASP A 389 -4.11 -4.39 4.48
CA ASP A 389 -3.00 -4.29 5.42
C ASP A 389 -1.97 -5.41 5.18
N ASN A 390 -0.71 -5.12 5.52
CA ASN A 390 0.45 -5.99 5.26
C ASN A 390 1.25 -6.19 6.56
N PRO A 391 0.84 -7.12 7.44
CA PRO A 391 1.50 -7.37 8.71
C PRO A 391 2.87 -8.03 8.52
N LEU A 392 3.73 -7.91 9.55
CA LEU A 392 5.04 -8.55 9.60
C LEU A 392 5.03 -9.86 10.40
N GLU A 393 3.93 -10.14 11.09
CA GLU A 393 3.61 -11.42 11.73
C GLU A 393 2.14 -11.76 11.48
N SER A 394 1.82 -13.05 11.38
CA SER A 394 0.46 -13.56 11.24
C SER A 394 0.32 -14.89 11.96
N VAL A 395 -0.78 -15.11 12.65
CA VAL A 395 -1.19 -16.43 13.21
C VAL A 395 -2.20 -17.15 12.33
N GLY A 396 -2.40 -16.68 11.07
CA GLY A 396 -3.39 -17.20 10.13
C GLY A 396 -4.63 -16.31 9.97
N GLN A 397 -4.68 -15.16 10.66
CA GLN A 397 -5.80 -14.21 10.59
C GLN A 397 -5.90 -13.47 9.25
N HIS A 398 -4.80 -13.30 8.53
CA HIS A 398 -4.76 -12.56 7.28
C HIS A 398 -5.02 -13.45 6.05
N ASN A 399 -5.78 -12.90 5.10
CA ASN A 399 -5.98 -13.50 3.78
C ASN A 399 -6.12 -12.40 2.72
N ARG A 400 -5.75 -12.72 1.48
CA ARG A 400 -6.02 -11.81 0.37
C ARG A 400 -7.46 -11.98 -0.09
N GLU A 401 -8.15 -10.84 -0.27
CA GLU A 401 -9.53 -10.81 -0.70
C GLU A 401 -9.66 -10.39 -2.18
N ALA A 402 -10.72 -10.82 -2.84
CA ALA A 402 -10.97 -10.46 -4.23
C ALA A 402 -11.32 -8.96 -4.38
N TRP A 403 -11.96 -8.40 -3.37
CA TRP A 403 -12.37 -7.00 -3.32
C TRP A 403 -12.66 -6.57 -1.89
N PHE A 404 -12.81 -5.26 -1.67
CA PHE A 404 -13.14 -4.66 -0.38
C PHE A 404 -14.32 -3.70 -0.52
N GLY A 405 -15.07 -3.46 0.53
CA GLY A 405 -16.09 -2.41 0.58
C GLY A 405 -15.48 -1.04 0.27
N CYS A 406 -14.38 -0.70 0.96
CA CYS A 406 -13.48 0.41 0.63
C CYS A 406 -12.36 -0.11 -0.28
N ALA A 407 -12.56 -0.08 -1.60
CA ALA A 407 -11.70 -0.76 -2.57
C ALA A 407 -10.47 0.06 -3.04
N CYS A 408 -9.88 0.86 -2.16
CA CYS A 408 -8.75 1.72 -2.55
C CYS A 408 -7.51 0.92 -3.00
N CYS A 409 -7.16 -0.18 -2.32
CA CYS A 409 -5.95 -0.95 -2.58
C CYS A 409 -5.94 -1.67 -3.95
N PRO A 410 -6.99 -2.40 -4.38
CA PRO A 410 -7.03 -2.99 -5.71
C PRO A 410 -6.87 -1.96 -6.83
N GLY A 411 -7.60 -0.83 -6.75
CA GLY A 411 -7.49 0.26 -7.71
C GLY A 411 -6.10 0.90 -7.73
N ASN A 412 -5.48 1.11 -6.57
CA ASN A 412 -4.12 1.64 -6.50
C ASN A 412 -3.07 0.68 -7.06
N ILE A 413 -3.19 -0.63 -6.82
CA ILE A 413 -2.30 -1.64 -7.40
C ILE A 413 -2.42 -1.63 -8.93
N THR A 414 -3.63 -1.63 -9.48
CA THR A 414 -3.81 -1.66 -10.94
C THR A 414 -3.16 -0.48 -11.65
N ARG A 415 -3.27 0.74 -11.11
CA ARG A 415 -2.63 1.93 -11.73
C ARG A 415 -1.12 1.97 -11.49
N PHE A 416 -0.66 1.50 -10.33
CA PHE A 416 0.75 1.55 -9.97
C PHE A 416 1.58 0.54 -10.77
N MET A 417 1.16 -0.73 -10.83
CA MET A 417 1.92 -1.81 -11.49
C MET A 417 2.23 -1.52 -12.95
N ALA A 418 1.30 -0.90 -13.67
CA ALA A 418 1.51 -0.53 -15.06
C ALA A 418 2.59 0.56 -15.26
N SER A 419 2.92 1.33 -14.21
CA SER A 419 3.88 2.44 -14.27
C SER A 419 5.26 2.15 -13.65
N VAL A 420 5.50 0.93 -13.15
CA VAL A 420 6.78 0.54 -12.50
C VAL A 420 8.02 0.91 -13.31
N PRO A 421 8.07 0.78 -14.65
CA PRO A 421 9.25 1.16 -15.41
C PRO A 421 9.64 2.65 -15.33
N ASN A 422 8.74 3.56 -14.87
CA ASN A 422 9.07 4.97 -14.65
C ASN A 422 10.20 5.20 -13.63
N TYR A 423 10.35 4.27 -12.69
CA TYR A 423 11.30 4.40 -11.58
C TYR A 423 12.72 3.97 -11.93
N MET A 424 12.94 3.40 -13.14
CA MET A 424 14.24 2.84 -13.52
C MET A 424 15.26 3.90 -13.94
N TYR A 425 14.84 4.92 -14.66
CA TYR A 425 15.73 5.90 -15.27
C TYR A 425 15.23 7.33 -15.07
N ALA A 426 16.18 8.25 -15.00
CA ALA A 426 15.91 9.67 -15.06
C ALA A 426 17.03 10.39 -15.80
N SER A 427 16.85 11.67 -16.13
CA SER A 427 17.85 12.48 -16.81
C SER A 427 17.97 13.87 -16.20
N GLN A 428 19.17 14.44 -16.23
CA GLN A 428 19.42 15.83 -15.87
C GLN A 428 20.36 16.47 -16.89
N GLY A 429 19.86 17.40 -17.70
CA GLY A 429 20.62 17.85 -18.84
C GLY A 429 20.96 16.67 -19.75
N LYS A 430 22.25 16.42 -19.96
CA LYS A 430 22.74 15.28 -20.77
C LYS A 430 22.98 14.02 -19.94
N ASP A 431 23.01 14.14 -18.62
CA ASP A 431 23.35 13.04 -17.71
C ASP A 431 22.16 12.10 -17.51
N ILE A 432 22.44 10.82 -17.31
CA ILE A 432 21.45 9.75 -17.18
C ILE A 432 21.65 9.05 -15.84
N TYR A 433 20.58 8.97 -15.03
CA TYR A 433 20.50 8.20 -13.79
C TYR A 433 19.97 6.80 -14.09
N VAL A 434 20.61 5.78 -13.51
CA VAL A 434 20.12 4.40 -13.48
C VAL A 434 19.78 4.08 -12.02
N ASN A 435 18.49 4.02 -11.70
CA ASN A 435 18.00 3.89 -10.34
C ASN A 435 17.65 2.45 -9.97
N LEU A 436 17.07 1.68 -10.88
CA LEU A 436 16.70 0.29 -10.67
C LEU A 436 17.34 -0.62 -11.71
N TYR A 437 17.72 -1.80 -11.27
CA TYR A 437 18.33 -2.82 -12.12
C TYR A 437 17.27 -3.87 -12.47
N ILE A 438 16.68 -3.73 -13.67
CA ILE A 438 15.65 -4.64 -14.20
C ILE A 438 16.00 -4.92 -15.66
N GLN A 439 16.01 -6.19 -16.07
CA GLN A 439 16.32 -6.54 -17.44
C GLN A 439 15.32 -5.91 -18.42
N GLY A 440 15.84 -5.26 -19.45
CA GLY A 440 15.03 -4.59 -20.44
C GLY A 440 15.82 -3.60 -21.27
N LYS A 441 15.09 -2.80 -22.03
CA LYS A 441 15.63 -1.76 -22.90
C LYS A 441 14.91 -0.44 -22.67
N ALA A 442 15.68 0.65 -22.65
CA ALA A 442 15.16 2.01 -22.57
C ALA A 442 15.70 2.86 -23.72
N ASP A 443 14.83 3.69 -24.33
CA ASP A 443 15.19 4.71 -25.31
C ASP A 443 15.06 6.10 -24.65
N ILE A 444 16.20 6.67 -24.20
CA ILE A 444 16.26 7.85 -23.35
C ILE A 444 16.57 9.09 -24.18
N HIS A 445 15.75 10.12 -24.00
CA HIS A 445 15.93 11.44 -24.63
C HIS A 445 16.37 12.46 -23.55
N ALA A 446 17.64 12.84 -23.53
CA ALA A 446 18.25 13.74 -22.56
C ALA A 446 18.96 14.89 -23.28
N ASP A 447 18.45 16.11 -23.21
CA ASP A 447 18.99 17.37 -23.78
C ASP A 447 19.79 17.22 -25.10
N GLY A 448 19.12 16.70 -26.13
CA GLY A 448 19.71 16.46 -27.46
C GLY A 448 20.56 15.20 -27.58
N ASN A 449 20.69 14.43 -26.50
CA ASN A 449 21.23 13.08 -26.52
C ASN A 449 20.09 12.06 -26.63
N ASN A 450 20.15 11.20 -27.66
CA ASN A 450 19.31 10.01 -27.76
C ASN A 450 20.20 8.80 -27.45
N VAL A 451 19.91 8.14 -26.35
CA VAL A 451 20.70 7.01 -25.85
C VAL A 451 19.78 5.83 -25.62
N SER A 452 20.07 4.69 -26.24
CA SER A 452 19.44 3.44 -25.86
C SER A 452 20.31 2.72 -24.83
N ILE A 453 19.70 2.27 -23.73
CA ILE A 453 20.36 1.44 -22.71
C ILE A 453 19.66 0.09 -22.68
N GLU A 454 20.44 -0.98 -22.80
CA GLU A 454 19.95 -2.35 -22.60
C GLU A 454 20.56 -2.91 -21.32
N GLN A 455 19.69 -3.34 -20.37
CA GLN A 455 20.11 -4.04 -19.15
C GLN A 455 19.91 -5.54 -19.32
N ALA A 456 20.91 -6.33 -18.93
CA ALA A 456 20.84 -7.78 -18.80
C ALA A 456 21.20 -8.16 -17.36
N THR A 457 20.27 -8.79 -16.65
CA THR A 457 20.42 -9.15 -15.23
C THR A 457 19.31 -10.11 -14.80
N ASP A 458 19.58 -10.95 -13.81
CA ASP A 458 18.57 -11.76 -13.11
C ASP A 458 18.15 -11.13 -11.76
N TYR A 459 18.31 -9.81 -11.61
CA TYR A 459 17.90 -9.07 -10.44
C TYR A 459 16.36 -9.22 -10.20
N PRO A 460 15.88 -9.46 -8.97
CA PRO A 460 16.54 -9.35 -7.67
C PRO A 460 17.22 -10.67 -7.20
N TRP A 461 17.36 -11.67 -8.04
CA TRP A 461 17.90 -12.99 -7.65
C TRP A 461 19.41 -13.11 -7.82
N ASP A 462 20.02 -12.27 -8.65
CA ASP A 462 21.47 -12.17 -8.84
C ASP A 462 21.89 -10.70 -8.96
N GLY A 463 23.07 -10.36 -8.42
CA GLY A 463 23.59 -8.99 -8.39
C GLY A 463 24.48 -8.62 -9.57
N ASN A 464 24.61 -9.49 -10.57
CA ASN A 464 25.33 -9.16 -11.78
C ASN A 464 24.42 -8.38 -12.73
N VAL A 465 24.86 -7.18 -13.11
CA VAL A 465 24.16 -6.31 -14.04
C VAL A 465 25.09 -5.92 -15.17
N SER A 466 24.65 -6.08 -16.40
CA SER A 466 25.32 -5.62 -17.60
C SER A 466 24.49 -4.57 -18.31
N LEU A 467 25.06 -3.40 -18.57
CA LEU A 467 24.42 -2.34 -19.35
C LEU A 467 25.18 -2.15 -20.66
N ILE A 468 24.47 -2.18 -21.79
CA ILE A 468 24.99 -1.80 -23.09
C ILE A 468 24.49 -0.39 -23.40
N VAL A 469 25.41 0.56 -23.54
CA VAL A 469 25.13 1.97 -23.79
C VAL A 469 25.26 2.26 -25.27
N ASN A 470 24.17 2.68 -25.91
CA ASN A 470 24.07 2.91 -27.33
C ASN A 470 23.65 4.35 -27.65
N PRO A 471 24.54 5.36 -27.56
CA PRO A 471 24.23 6.71 -27.97
C PRO A 471 24.06 6.83 -29.48
N LYS A 472 23.17 7.70 -29.95
CA LYS A 472 23.06 8.07 -31.36
C LYS A 472 24.25 8.95 -31.74
N GLY A 473 25.32 8.33 -32.28
CA GLY A 473 26.64 8.94 -32.49
C GLY A 473 27.47 8.91 -31.20
N SER A 474 28.74 9.40 -31.29
CA SER A 474 29.56 9.50 -30.06
C SER A 474 29.18 10.72 -29.24
N LYS A 475 28.84 10.52 -27.97
CA LYS A 475 28.30 11.58 -27.06
C LYS A 475 29.03 11.58 -25.72
N GLU A 476 29.27 12.76 -25.20
CA GLU A 476 29.87 12.97 -23.87
C GLU A 476 28.77 13.30 -22.87
N PHE A 477 28.66 12.47 -21.83
CA PHE A 477 27.70 12.62 -20.73
C PHE A 477 28.13 11.74 -19.55
N THR A 478 27.51 11.98 -18.39
CA THR A 478 27.70 11.18 -17.17
C THR A 478 26.61 10.11 -17.10
N LEU A 479 27.00 8.83 -16.98
CA LEU A 479 26.12 7.78 -16.53
C LEU A 479 26.25 7.67 -15.01
N LYS A 480 25.14 7.92 -14.29
CA LYS A 480 25.05 7.89 -12.84
C LYS A 480 24.43 6.56 -12.42
N LEU A 481 25.25 5.65 -11.90
CA LEU A 481 24.79 4.33 -11.43
C LEU A 481 24.49 4.42 -9.94
N ARG A 482 23.26 4.15 -9.54
CA ARG A 482 22.92 4.02 -8.11
C ARG A 482 23.64 2.80 -7.54
N ILE A 483 24.31 2.99 -6.40
CA ILE A 483 24.83 1.89 -5.60
C ILE A 483 23.86 1.71 -4.43
N PRO A 484 23.02 0.65 -4.45
CA PRO A 484 22.01 0.45 -3.42
C PRO A 484 22.58 0.41 -2.01
N GLU A 485 21.87 0.99 -1.04
CA GLU A 485 22.32 1.01 0.36
C GLU A 485 22.47 -0.41 0.94
N TRP A 486 21.62 -1.36 0.50
CA TRP A 486 21.68 -2.76 0.93
C TRP A 486 23.00 -3.47 0.56
N VAL A 487 23.75 -2.99 -0.41
CA VAL A 487 25.10 -3.51 -0.74
C VAL A 487 26.20 -2.76 0.01
N GLN A 488 25.85 -1.71 0.74
CA GLN A 488 26.76 -0.90 1.53
C GLN A 488 26.63 -1.26 3.02
N GLU A 489 26.48 -0.28 3.90
CA GLU A 489 26.57 -0.50 5.33
C GLU A 489 25.24 -0.63 6.05
N ARG A 490 24.13 -0.18 5.45
CA ARG A 490 22.81 -0.06 6.11
C ARG A 490 21.69 -0.65 5.27
N PRO A 491 20.65 -1.24 5.91
CA PRO A 491 19.45 -1.69 5.22
C PRO A 491 18.63 -0.54 4.65
N VAL A 492 18.59 0.58 5.34
CA VAL A 492 17.91 1.83 4.99
C VAL A 492 18.84 3.01 5.24
N PRO A 493 18.64 4.18 4.60
CA PRO A 493 19.57 5.31 4.69
C PRO A 493 19.54 6.07 6.03
N THR A 494 19.20 5.41 7.12
CA THR A 494 19.14 5.92 8.49
C THR A 494 19.67 4.88 9.49
N ASP A 495 19.66 5.18 10.78
CA ASP A 495 20.08 4.27 11.87
C ASP A 495 18.94 3.40 12.43
N LEU A 496 17.75 3.43 11.79
CA LEU A 496 16.61 2.63 12.23
C LEU A 496 16.90 1.12 12.17
N TYR A 497 17.67 0.72 11.18
CA TYR A 497 18.12 -0.67 10.99
C TYR A 497 19.61 -0.73 10.71
N THR A 498 20.24 -1.80 11.21
CA THR A 498 21.68 -2.07 11.02
C THR A 498 21.90 -3.52 10.59
N TYR A 499 22.94 -3.76 9.82
CA TYR A 499 23.38 -5.12 9.52
C TYR A 499 24.28 -5.67 10.63
N THR A 500 24.16 -6.97 10.91
CA THR A 500 25.02 -7.64 11.90
C THR A 500 26.36 -8.09 11.31
N VAL A 501 26.46 -8.11 9.97
CA VAL A 501 27.68 -8.49 9.24
C VAL A 501 28.06 -7.41 8.23
N PRO A 502 29.36 -7.14 8.02
CA PRO A 502 29.81 -6.13 7.07
C PRO A 502 29.47 -6.52 5.62
N ALA A 503 29.36 -5.51 4.76
CA ALA A 503 29.18 -5.69 3.33
C ALA A 503 30.45 -6.20 2.65
N LYS A 504 30.27 -6.97 1.56
CA LYS A 504 31.34 -7.21 0.60
C LYS A 504 31.43 -6.08 -0.43
N PRO A 505 32.64 -5.73 -0.90
CA PRO A 505 32.79 -4.65 -1.86
C PRO A 505 32.13 -5.00 -3.22
N TYR A 506 31.38 -4.06 -3.77
CA TYR A 506 30.88 -4.13 -5.14
C TYR A 506 31.99 -3.76 -6.15
N THR A 507 31.83 -4.12 -7.42
CA THR A 507 32.78 -3.78 -8.46
C THR A 507 32.07 -3.26 -9.71
N VAL A 508 32.73 -2.32 -10.39
CA VAL A 508 32.26 -1.78 -11.67
C VAL A 508 33.36 -1.84 -12.71
N LYS A 509 33.00 -2.25 -13.93
CA LYS A 509 33.90 -2.23 -15.08
C LYS A 509 33.25 -1.53 -16.26
N VAL A 510 34.06 -0.86 -17.06
CA VAL A 510 33.64 -0.29 -18.36
C VAL A 510 34.54 -0.85 -19.46
N ASN A 511 33.95 -1.58 -20.38
CA ASN A 511 34.68 -2.30 -21.46
C ASN A 511 35.79 -3.22 -20.93
N GLY A 512 35.56 -3.85 -19.78
CA GLY A 512 36.50 -4.74 -19.07
C GLY A 512 37.50 -4.05 -18.16
N GLU A 513 37.63 -2.72 -18.19
CA GLU A 513 38.49 -1.94 -17.31
C GLU A 513 37.78 -1.60 -16.00
N THR A 514 38.43 -1.86 -14.88
CA THR A 514 37.89 -1.55 -13.53
C THR A 514 37.78 -0.05 -13.33
N VAL A 515 36.61 0.40 -12.85
CA VAL A 515 36.37 1.79 -12.42
C VAL A 515 36.60 1.91 -10.93
N GLU A 516 37.22 3.00 -10.51
CA GLU A 516 37.36 3.31 -9.09
C GLU A 516 36.00 3.56 -8.46
N THR A 517 35.72 2.89 -7.35
CA THR A 517 34.41 2.92 -6.65
C THR A 517 34.46 3.63 -5.30
N ALA A 518 35.56 4.28 -4.96
CA ALA A 518 35.81 4.85 -3.64
C ALA A 518 34.96 6.09 -3.29
N SER A 519 34.37 6.77 -4.29
CA SER A 519 33.59 8.00 -4.06
C SER A 519 32.25 7.94 -4.75
N LEU A 520 31.19 8.08 -3.97
CA LEU A 520 29.81 8.25 -4.45
C LEU A 520 29.36 9.69 -4.26
N ASP A 521 28.68 10.23 -5.26
CA ASP A 521 28.00 11.52 -5.17
C ASP A 521 26.52 11.26 -4.91
N LYS A 522 26.03 11.56 -3.72
CA LYS A 522 24.63 11.30 -3.30
C LYS A 522 24.18 9.85 -3.58
N GLY A 523 25.06 8.87 -3.33
CA GLY A 523 24.80 7.44 -3.56
C GLY A 523 24.92 6.96 -5.02
N TYR A 524 25.39 7.80 -5.93
CA TYR A 524 25.67 7.45 -7.32
C TYR A 524 27.17 7.38 -7.61
N LEU A 525 27.56 6.33 -8.33
CA LEU A 525 28.86 6.28 -9.01
C LEU A 525 28.75 7.01 -10.34
N ASN A 526 29.48 8.11 -10.48
CA ASN A 526 29.45 8.95 -11.68
C ASN A 526 30.50 8.49 -12.70
N ILE A 527 30.07 8.00 -13.86
CA ILE A 527 30.96 7.59 -14.96
C ILE A 527 30.89 8.61 -16.08
N HIS A 528 31.77 9.63 -16.05
CA HIS A 528 31.85 10.65 -17.08
C HIS A 528 32.79 10.23 -18.19
N ARG A 529 32.29 10.16 -19.43
CA ARG A 529 33.11 9.81 -20.61
C ARG A 529 32.42 10.13 -21.93
N LYS A 530 33.20 10.04 -23.02
CA LYS A 530 32.66 10.07 -24.37
C LYS A 530 32.21 8.67 -24.75
N TRP A 531 30.93 8.40 -24.63
CA TRP A 531 30.31 7.11 -24.92
C TRP A 531 30.21 6.83 -26.42
N LYS A 532 30.38 5.56 -26.79
CA LYS A 532 30.26 5.03 -28.15
C LYS A 532 29.22 3.91 -28.13
N LYS A 533 28.62 3.65 -29.29
CA LYS A 533 27.69 2.53 -29.48
C LYS A 533 28.36 1.20 -29.09
N GLY A 534 27.70 0.45 -28.20
CA GLY A 534 28.16 -0.84 -27.72
C GLY A 534 29.09 -0.78 -26.50
N ASP A 535 29.36 0.41 -25.93
CA ASP A 535 30.11 0.50 -24.67
C ASP A 535 29.36 -0.29 -23.59
N LYS A 536 30.09 -1.16 -22.87
CA LYS A 536 29.54 -2.06 -21.87
C LYS A 536 29.93 -1.63 -20.47
N VAL A 537 28.96 -1.53 -19.57
CA VAL A 537 29.16 -1.37 -18.13
C VAL A 537 28.78 -2.66 -17.43
N GLU A 538 29.65 -3.18 -16.60
CA GLU A 538 29.41 -4.39 -15.78
C GLU A 538 29.49 -4.00 -14.32
N LEU A 539 28.38 -4.22 -13.61
CA LEU A 539 28.24 -3.97 -12.18
C LEU A 539 28.02 -5.31 -11.49
N ASN A 540 28.81 -5.59 -10.48
CA ASN A 540 28.59 -6.72 -9.57
C ASN A 540 28.24 -6.20 -8.18
N LEU A 541 27.02 -6.51 -7.75
CA LEU A 541 26.47 -6.21 -6.43
C LEU A 541 26.43 -7.51 -5.60
N PRO A 542 27.31 -7.73 -4.63
CA PRO A 542 27.32 -8.97 -3.85
C PRO A 542 26.01 -9.20 -3.12
N MET A 543 25.21 -10.17 -3.58
CA MET A 543 23.91 -10.55 -2.99
C MET A 543 24.07 -11.70 -1.99
N GLU A 544 24.66 -11.42 -0.84
CA GLU A 544 24.70 -12.36 0.27
C GLU A 544 23.44 -12.25 1.14
N VAL A 545 23.14 -13.29 1.88
CA VAL A 545 22.12 -13.22 2.92
C VAL A 545 22.69 -12.38 4.08
N ARG A 546 22.02 -11.30 4.40
CA ARG A 546 22.38 -10.41 5.49
C ARG A 546 21.31 -10.39 6.56
N THR A 547 21.71 -10.28 7.79
CA THR A 547 20.81 -10.19 8.94
C THR A 547 20.69 -8.75 9.41
N ILE A 548 19.45 -8.34 9.64
CA ILE A 548 19.06 -6.98 10.03
C ILE A 548 18.67 -6.99 11.50
N ARG A 549 19.16 -6.01 12.25
CA ARG A 549 18.74 -5.68 13.61
C ARG A 549 18.07 -4.33 13.61
N ALA A 550 16.92 -4.23 14.27
CA ALA A 550 16.24 -2.96 14.49
C ALA A 550 16.92 -2.14 15.61
N ASN A 551 16.69 -0.82 15.57
CA ASN A 551 17.04 0.08 16.65
C ASN A 551 16.39 -0.38 17.97
N ASP A 552 17.09 -0.28 19.09
CA ASP A 552 16.63 -0.76 20.39
C ASP A 552 15.33 -0.09 20.89
N ASN A 553 14.95 1.06 20.32
CA ASN A 553 13.67 1.71 20.60
C ASN A 553 12.48 1.01 19.94
N ALA A 554 12.68 0.21 18.88
CA ALA A 554 11.66 -0.65 18.27
C ALA A 554 11.47 -1.91 19.13
N VAL A 555 10.60 -1.81 20.12
CA VAL A 555 10.48 -2.76 21.24
C VAL A 555 10.08 -4.15 20.76
N ASP A 556 9.21 -4.23 19.76
CA ASP A 556 8.67 -5.50 19.24
C ASP A 556 9.71 -6.33 18.49
N ASP A 557 10.79 -5.69 18.03
CA ASP A 557 11.87 -6.33 17.27
C ASP A 557 13.11 -6.68 18.11
N ARG A 558 13.10 -6.30 19.40
CA ARG A 558 14.23 -6.61 20.31
C ARG A 558 14.52 -8.10 20.38
N GLY A 559 15.78 -8.45 20.23
CA GLY A 559 16.24 -9.86 20.32
C GLY A 559 15.82 -10.73 19.13
N LYS A 560 15.36 -10.10 18.06
CA LYS A 560 15.00 -10.75 16.78
C LYS A 560 15.89 -10.24 15.64
N LEU A 561 15.95 -10.99 14.54
CA LEU A 561 16.61 -10.60 13.30
C LEU A 561 15.63 -10.78 12.13
N ALA A 562 15.69 -9.86 11.18
CA ALA A 562 15.13 -10.06 9.85
C ALA A 562 16.23 -10.50 8.87
N TYR A 563 15.81 -11.18 7.79
CA TYR A 563 16.72 -11.69 6.76
C TYR A 563 16.48 -10.99 5.46
N GLU A 564 17.57 -10.55 4.83
CA GLU A 564 17.54 -9.84 3.56
C GLU A 564 18.54 -10.44 2.58
N ARG A 565 18.21 -10.43 1.30
CA ARG A 565 19.15 -10.73 0.21
C ARG A 565 18.83 -9.83 -0.98
N GLY A 566 19.79 -8.97 -1.34
CA GLY A 566 19.49 -7.89 -2.29
C GLY A 566 18.40 -6.97 -1.72
N PRO A 567 17.42 -6.52 -2.51
CA PRO A 567 16.33 -5.68 -2.02
C PRO A 567 15.19 -6.48 -1.34
N VAL A 568 15.29 -7.81 -1.27
CA VAL A 568 14.20 -8.71 -0.86
C VAL A 568 14.30 -9.07 0.61
N ILE A 569 13.23 -8.83 1.35
CA ILE A 569 13.02 -9.29 2.73
C ILE A 569 12.38 -10.68 2.71
N PHE A 570 12.81 -11.55 3.64
CA PHE A 570 12.33 -12.92 3.76
C PHE A 570 11.50 -13.10 5.02
N CYS A 571 10.55 -14.04 4.96
CA CYS A 571 9.74 -14.46 6.09
C CYS A 571 9.69 -15.99 6.21
N LEU A 572 9.43 -16.47 7.40
CA LEU A 572 9.01 -17.86 7.61
C LEU A 572 7.50 -17.93 7.36
N GLU A 573 7.04 -18.95 6.62
CA GLU A 573 5.62 -19.32 6.48
C GLU A 573 5.43 -20.74 7.01
N GLY A 574 4.36 -21.01 7.76
CA GLY A 574 4.19 -22.27 8.49
C GLY A 574 4.27 -23.50 7.61
N GLN A 575 3.64 -23.47 6.43
CA GLN A 575 3.62 -24.61 5.51
C GLN A 575 5.00 -25.02 4.98
N ASP A 576 5.98 -24.13 5.04
CA ASP A 576 7.38 -24.41 4.67
C ASP A 576 8.19 -24.96 5.85
N GLN A 577 7.64 -24.95 7.07
CA GLN A 577 8.33 -25.46 8.26
C GLN A 577 8.04 -26.94 8.49
N PRO A 578 9.03 -27.72 9.01
CA PRO A 578 8.83 -29.16 9.27
C PRO A 578 7.64 -29.48 10.20
N ASP A 579 7.36 -28.60 11.16
CA ASP A 579 6.34 -28.74 12.20
C ASP A 579 5.15 -27.78 12.04
N LYS A 580 5.09 -27.05 10.91
CA LYS A 580 4.05 -26.07 10.60
C LYS A 580 3.98 -24.87 11.57
N SER A 581 5.00 -24.64 12.38
CA SER A 581 5.08 -23.51 13.32
C SER A 581 6.21 -22.54 12.95
N VAL A 582 6.02 -21.24 13.22
CA VAL A 582 7.05 -20.21 13.01
C VAL A 582 7.48 -19.54 14.32
N PHE A 583 6.61 -19.48 15.32
CA PHE A 583 6.83 -18.67 16.53
C PHE A 583 7.62 -19.38 17.63
N ASP A 584 7.69 -20.69 17.61
CA ASP A 584 8.48 -21.52 18.53
C ASP A 584 9.97 -21.57 18.17
N LYS A 585 10.33 -21.04 17.00
CA LYS A 585 11.68 -21.12 16.45
C LYS A 585 12.56 -19.95 16.82
N TYR A 586 13.84 -20.26 17.02
CA TYR A 586 14.89 -19.25 17.03
C TYR A 586 16.10 -19.67 16.19
N ILE A 587 16.77 -18.68 15.61
CA ILE A 587 17.96 -18.87 14.79
C ILE A 587 19.08 -18.08 15.45
N GLN A 588 20.12 -18.76 15.89
CA GLN A 588 21.28 -18.10 16.51
C GLN A 588 21.99 -17.24 15.46
N GLU A 589 22.45 -16.08 15.88
CA GLU A 589 23.30 -15.22 15.06
C GLU A 589 24.52 -16.02 14.56
N ASN A 590 24.97 -15.81 13.34
CA ASN A 590 26.02 -16.55 12.66
C ASN A 590 25.67 -18.01 12.24
N THR A 591 24.40 -18.43 12.34
CA THR A 591 23.98 -19.68 11.73
C THR A 591 24.19 -19.63 10.22
N PRO A 592 24.90 -20.60 9.60
CA PRO A 592 25.05 -20.62 8.13
C PRO A 592 23.69 -20.73 7.43
N ILE A 593 23.42 -19.84 6.50
CA ILE A 593 22.19 -19.81 5.71
C ILE A 593 22.54 -20.05 4.25
N LYS A 594 21.85 -21.01 3.62
CA LYS A 594 21.95 -21.30 2.20
C LYS A 594 20.83 -20.56 1.45
N ALA A 595 21.18 -19.82 0.41
CA ALA A 595 20.25 -19.24 -0.52
C ALA A 595 20.23 -20.08 -1.80
N GLU A 596 19.03 -20.46 -2.30
CA GLU A 596 18.87 -21.31 -3.49
C GLU A 596 17.63 -20.90 -4.27
N TYR A 597 17.78 -20.78 -5.60
CA TYR A 597 16.66 -20.48 -6.48
C TYR A 597 15.82 -21.73 -6.72
N ASP A 598 14.53 -21.66 -6.42
CA ASP A 598 13.54 -22.72 -6.65
C ASP A 598 12.55 -22.27 -7.73
N ALA A 599 12.75 -22.77 -8.95
CA ALA A 599 11.95 -22.41 -10.12
C ALA A 599 10.50 -22.91 -10.05
N ALA A 600 10.22 -23.94 -9.24
CA ALA A 600 8.89 -24.53 -9.11
C ALA A 600 8.06 -23.87 -8.00
N LEU A 601 8.68 -23.14 -7.09
CA LEU A 601 8.02 -22.53 -5.95
C LEU A 601 7.58 -21.10 -6.28
N LEU A 602 6.28 -20.77 -6.07
CA LEU A 602 5.73 -19.41 -6.11
C LEU A 602 6.12 -18.59 -7.37
N GLY A 603 6.21 -19.26 -8.51
CA GLY A 603 6.58 -18.64 -9.79
C GLY A 603 8.07 -18.45 -10.02
N GLY A 604 8.92 -19.04 -9.18
CA GLY A 604 10.37 -18.95 -9.20
C GLY A 604 10.89 -17.91 -8.22
N VAL A 605 11.44 -18.38 -7.10
CA VAL A 605 11.95 -17.52 -6.00
C VAL A 605 13.26 -18.07 -5.44
N VAL A 606 14.06 -17.21 -4.85
CA VAL A 606 15.13 -17.64 -3.97
C VAL A 606 14.53 -18.00 -2.62
N THR A 607 14.94 -19.12 -2.04
CA THR A 607 14.61 -19.53 -0.68
C THR A 607 15.84 -19.51 0.21
N LEU A 608 15.64 -19.25 1.51
CA LEU A 608 16.70 -19.33 2.51
C LEU A 608 16.45 -20.55 3.39
N THR A 609 17.49 -21.36 3.59
CA THR A 609 17.42 -22.56 4.43
C THR A 609 18.58 -22.63 5.41
N GLY A 610 18.35 -23.21 6.57
CA GLY A 610 19.38 -23.38 7.58
C GLY A 610 18.90 -24.18 8.78
N LYS A 611 19.78 -24.28 9.78
CA LYS A 611 19.47 -24.88 11.08
C LYS A 611 18.73 -23.87 11.95
N ALA A 612 17.80 -24.36 12.74
CA ALA A 612 17.08 -23.60 13.75
C ALA A 612 16.92 -24.48 15.02
N LYS A 613 16.43 -23.87 16.07
CA LYS A 613 16.00 -24.57 17.27
C LYS A 613 14.55 -24.21 17.56
N ALA A 614 13.77 -25.18 18.01
CA ALA A 614 12.40 -24.99 18.42
C ALA A 614 12.26 -25.18 19.94
N VAL A 615 11.54 -24.29 20.60
CA VAL A 615 11.21 -24.37 22.02
C VAL A 615 9.84 -25.03 22.16
N MET A 616 9.83 -26.14 22.90
CA MET A 616 8.59 -26.89 23.17
C MET A 616 7.86 -26.27 24.37
N LEU A 617 6.57 -26.56 24.53
CA LEU A 617 5.76 -26.06 25.65
C LEU A 617 6.29 -26.44 27.05
N ASN A 618 6.95 -27.56 27.16
CA ASN A 618 7.58 -28.00 28.40
C ASN A 618 8.97 -27.35 28.65
N GLY A 619 9.39 -26.43 27.77
CA GLY A 619 10.67 -25.75 27.81
C GLY A 619 11.83 -26.51 27.16
N ASP A 620 11.62 -27.72 26.67
CA ASP A 620 12.65 -28.48 25.95
C ASP A 620 13.02 -27.78 24.64
N ILE A 621 14.28 -27.88 24.26
CA ILE A 621 14.79 -27.33 23.00
C ILE A 621 15.12 -28.47 22.05
N LYS A 622 14.57 -28.40 20.84
CA LYS A 622 14.86 -29.37 19.77
C LYS A 622 15.63 -28.69 18.63
N GLU A 623 16.61 -29.41 18.08
CA GLU A 623 17.22 -29.05 16.81
C GLU A 623 16.19 -29.25 15.67
N THR A 624 16.09 -28.28 14.78
CA THR A 624 15.22 -28.29 13.61
C THR A 624 15.88 -27.54 12.45
N THR A 625 15.13 -27.36 11.38
CA THR A 625 15.53 -26.52 10.23
C THR A 625 14.47 -25.48 9.97
N PHE A 626 14.83 -24.46 9.20
CA PHE A 626 13.88 -23.50 8.69
C PHE A 626 14.01 -23.36 7.17
N LYS A 627 12.91 -22.95 6.53
CA LYS A 627 12.88 -22.45 5.16
C LYS A 627 12.15 -21.11 5.15
N ALA A 628 12.78 -20.09 4.60
CA ALA A 628 12.20 -18.77 4.43
C ALA A 628 11.97 -18.48 2.93
N ILE A 629 10.91 -17.75 2.64
CA ILE A 629 10.51 -17.31 1.31
C ILE A 629 10.50 -15.78 1.25
N PRO A 630 10.51 -15.15 0.06
CA PRO A 630 10.32 -13.71 -0.06
C PRO A 630 9.00 -13.27 0.57
N TYR A 631 9.05 -12.24 1.43
CA TYR A 631 7.86 -11.71 2.11
C TYR A 631 6.71 -11.38 1.14
N SER A 632 7.03 -10.80 -0.01
CA SER A 632 6.01 -10.45 -1.01
C SER A 632 5.24 -11.65 -1.58
N THR A 633 5.66 -12.89 -1.29
CA THR A 633 5.03 -14.10 -1.83
C THR A 633 4.26 -14.92 -0.79
N TRP A 634 4.28 -14.54 0.50
CA TRP A 634 3.54 -15.26 1.52
C TRP A 634 2.02 -15.22 1.28
N ASN A 635 1.27 -16.15 1.85
CA ASN A 635 -0.19 -16.26 1.72
C ASN A 635 -0.71 -16.48 0.26
N ASN A 636 0.15 -16.82 -0.70
CA ASN A 636 -0.32 -17.22 -2.03
C ASN A 636 -0.79 -18.71 -2.09
N ARG A 637 -0.59 -19.44 -1.02
CA ARG A 637 -0.95 -20.86 -0.89
C ARG A 637 -2.02 -21.09 0.18
N GLY A 638 -2.73 -20.03 0.57
CA GLY A 638 -3.75 -20.01 1.61
C GLY A 638 -3.26 -19.39 2.92
N ARG A 639 -4.17 -19.28 3.89
CA ARG A 639 -3.90 -18.74 5.22
C ARG A 639 -2.88 -19.56 5.96
N ASP A 640 -1.93 -18.92 6.63
CA ASP A 640 -0.91 -19.59 7.43
C ASP A 640 -0.28 -18.63 8.45
N ASN A 641 0.43 -19.18 9.40
CA ASN A 641 1.27 -18.38 10.28
C ASN A 641 2.53 -17.93 9.55
N MET A 642 2.97 -16.70 9.85
CA MET A 642 4.09 -16.04 9.17
C MET A 642 4.85 -15.15 10.14
N ALA A 643 6.17 -15.05 9.98
CA ALA A 643 7.01 -14.08 10.70
C ALA A 643 8.19 -13.59 9.85
N ILE A 644 8.44 -12.27 9.86
CA ILE A 644 9.65 -11.64 9.31
C ILE A 644 10.75 -11.58 10.37
N TRP A 645 10.42 -11.15 11.58
CA TRP A 645 11.37 -10.98 12.66
C TRP A 645 11.49 -12.27 13.48
N ILE A 646 12.64 -12.94 13.34
CA ILE A 646 12.89 -14.26 13.90
C ILE A 646 13.71 -14.13 15.18
N PRO A 647 13.27 -14.71 16.32
CA PRO A 647 14.03 -14.73 17.56
C PRO A 647 15.47 -15.23 17.42
N GLN A 648 16.41 -14.64 18.17
CA GLN A 648 17.80 -15.09 18.26
C GLN A 648 18.05 -16.07 19.41
N SER A 649 17.13 -16.09 20.38
CA SER A 649 17.25 -16.90 21.58
C SER A 649 15.89 -17.41 22.07
N PRO A 650 15.83 -18.44 22.92
CA PRO A 650 14.58 -19.01 23.40
C PRO A 650 13.70 -18.03 24.18
N VAL A 651 14.26 -16.98 24.76
CA VAL A 651 13.51 -15.97 25.54
C VAL A 651 12.50 -15.20 24.71
N TYR A 652 12.75 -15.04 23.41
CA TYR A 652 11.90 -14.28 22.50
C TYR A 652 10.98 -15.19 21.66
N THR A 653 11.06 -16.52 21.85
CA THR A 653 10.17 -17.46 21.19
C THR A 653 8.82 -17.51 21.88
N ARG A 654 7.82 -17.95 21.12
CA ARG A 654 6.47 -18.17 21.59
C ARG A 654 6.04 -19.59 21.18
N PRO A 655 6.28 -20.61 22.05
CA PRO A 655 5.80 -21.95 21.81
C PRO A 655 4.29 -21.96 21.64
N THR A 656 3.79 -22.65 20.63
CA THR A 656 2.35 -22.74 20.37
C THR A 656 1.67 -23.53 21.47
N PRO A 657 0.71 -22.96 22.21
CA PRO A 657 -0.06 -23.68 23.22
C PRO A 657 -0.89 -24.81 22.58
N ALA A 658 -1.29 -25.77 23.41
CA ALA A 658 -2.26 -26.77 22.96
C ALA A 658 -3.56 -26.08 22.50
N PRO A 659 -4.19 -26.50 21.39
CA PRO A 659 -5.41 -25.89 20.91
C PRO A 659 -6.51 -25.90 21.96
N THR A 660 -7.11 -24.75 22.25
CA THR A 660 -8.28 -24.58 23.11
C THR A 660 -9.57 -24.78 22.30
N ILE A 661 -10.71 -24.81 22.99
CA ILE A 661 -12.03 -24.81 22.33
C ILE A 661 -12.17 -23.58 21.41
N ALA A 662 -11.84 -22.39 21.92
CA ALA A 662 -11.93 -21.15 21.15
C ALA A 662 -10.98 -21.11 19.95
N SER A 663 -9.72 -21.54 20.11
CA SER A 663 -8.73 -21.54 19.02
C SER A 663 -9.02 -22.54 17.90
N ARG A 664 -9.90 -23.51 18.14
CA ARG A 664 -10.39 -24.45 17.13
C ARG A 664 -11.65 -23.97 16.42
N ALA A 665 -12.20 -22.82 16.79
CA ALA A 665 -13.35 -22.26 16.09
C ALA A 665 -12.99 -21.94 14.62
N HIS A 666 -13.85 -22.36 13.71
CA HIS A 666 -13.65 -22.14 12.27
C HIS A 666 -13.69 -20.72 11.84
N SER A 667 -14.62 -19.97 12.43
CA SER A 667 -14.85 -18.57 12.07
C SER A 667 -15.22 -17.80 13.31
N VAL A 668 -14.77 -16.56 13.33
CA VAL A 668 -15.23 -15.51 14.22
C VAL A 668 -16.04 -14.57 13.35
N THR A 669 -17.36 -14.62 13.46
CA THR A 669 -18.25 -13.83 12.62
C THR A 669 -18.81 -12.66 13.40
N ILE A 670 -18.75 -11.48 12.83
CA ILE A 670 -19.42 -10.28 13.31
C ILE A 670 -20.71 -10.13 12.49
N GLN A 671 -21.83 -10.16 13.18
CA GLN A 671 -23.09 -9.71 12.60
C GLN A 671 -23.42 -8.37 13.25
N ALA A 672 -23.26 -7.27 12.50
CA ALA A 672 -23.95 -6.06 12.87
C ALA A 672 -25.45 -6.34 12.76
N PRO A 673 -26.28 -6.03 13.76
CA PRO A 673 -27.71 -6.15 13.62
C PRO A 673 -28.12 -5.25 12.45
N ILE A 674 -28.74 -5.84 11.45
CA ILE A 674 -29.29 -5.14 10.29
C ILE A 674 -30.28 -4.12 10.85
N GLN A 675 -29.99 -2.81 10.71
CA GLN A 675 -31.07 -1.82 10.84
C GLN A 675 -32.18 -2.24 9.88
N LYS A 676 -33.41 -2.22 10.32
CA LYS A 676 -34.58 -2.72 9.58
C LYS A 676 -34.74 -2.16 8.15
N ASP A 677 -33.99 -1.13 7.83
CA ASP A 677 -34.01 -0.37 6.57
C ASP A 677 -32.65 -0.41 5.80
N ALA A 678 -31.70 -1.29 6.19
CA ALA A 678 -30.46 -1.46 5.42
C ALA A 678 -30.64 -2.57 4.36
N PRO A 679 -30.16 -2.36 3.13
CA PRO A 679 -30.23 -3.39 2.10
C PRO A 679 -29.47 -4.66 2.49
N GLU A 680 -29.93 -5.82 2.02
CA GLU A 680 -29.39 -7.16 2.33
C GLU A 680 -27.86 -7.33 2.06
N SER A 681 -27.25 -6.38 1.36
CA SER A 681 -25.81 -6.35 1.06
C SER A 681 -24.94 -5.80 2.21
N ALA A 682 -25.52 -5.40 3.34
CA ALA A 682 -24.79 -4.79 4.46
C ALA A 682 -24.33 -5.81 5.54
N SER A 683 -24.40 -7.11 5.28
CA SER A 683 -23.73 -8.10 6.15
C SER A 683 -22.27 -8.23 5.74
N ILE A 684 -21.40 -7.41 6.32
CA ILE A 684 -19.98 -7.66 6.30
C ILE A 684 -19.74 -8.81 7.29
N GLU A 685 -19.67 -10.03 6.78
CA GLU A 685 -19.06 -11.15 7.50
C GLU A 685 -17.54 -10.95 7.46
N GLU A 686 -17.01 -10.13 8.36
CA GLU A 686 -15.58 -10.11 8.61
C GLU A 686 -15.23 -11.32 9.48
N GLU A 687 -14.52 -12.27 8.91
CA GLU A 687 -13.86 -13.32 9.68
C GLU A 687 -12.72 -12.66 10.49
N THR A 688 -12.93 -12.43 11.78
CA THR A 688 -11.89 -11.87 12.66
C THR A 688 -11.18 -13.01 13.38
N PHE A 689 -9.94 -13.22 13.03
CA PHE A 689 -8.98 -13.97 13.83
C PHE A 689 -8.32 -13.00 14.84
N GLY A 690 -7.81 -13.53 15.93
CA GLY A 690 -7.09 -12.73 16.92
C GLY A 690 -7.73 -12.74 18.31
N VAL A 691 -9.05 -12.73 18.41
CA VAL A 691 -9.74 -12.83 19.69
C VAL A 691 -9.69 -14.24 20.32
N ASN A 692 -9.14 -15.24 19.61
CA ASN A 692 -8.98 -16.62 20.03
C ASN A 692 -7.57 -17.17 19.75
N ASP A 693 -6.58 -16.29 19.60
CA ASP A 693 -5.20 -16.65 19.24
C ASP A 693 -4.35 -17.09 20.44
N GLN A 694 -4.94 -17.07 21.64
CA GLN A 694 -4.32 -17.44 22.92
C GLN A 694 -3.18 -16.50 23.36
N TRP A 695 -3.12 -15.30 22.81
CA TRP A 695 -2.18 -14.28 23.23
C TRP A 695 -2.73 -13.48 24.39
N GLU A 696 -2.04 -13.57 25.53
CA GLU A 696 -2.45 -12.87 26.75
C GLU A 696 -2.22 -11.36 26.61
N PRO A 697 -3.28 -10.52 26.67
CA PRO A 697 -3.14 -9.08 26.67
C PRO A 697 -2.51 -8.58 27.95
N LYS A 698 -1.70 -7.53 27.87
CA LYS A 698 -1.05 -6.89 29.01
C LYS A 698 -1.98 -5.89 29.70
N SER A 699 -2.88 -5.28 28.94
CA SER A 699 -3.85 -4.30 29.40
C SER A 699 -5.02 -4.20 28.41
N SER A 700 -6.09 -3.54 28.77
CA SER A 700 -7.21 -3.24 27.87
C SER A 700 -6.84 -2.26 26.73
N SER A 701 -5.68 -1.62 26.81
CA SER A 701 -5.11 -0.78 25.77
C SER A 701 -3.97 -1.45 24.98
N ASP A 702 -3.78 -2.77 25.12
CA ASP A 702 -2.75 -3.52 24.42
C ASP A 702 -3.15 -3.76 22.95
N VAL A 703 -2.82 -2.81 22.09
CA VAL A 703 -3.02 -2.88 20.63
C VAL A 703 -1.84 -3.52 19.89
N SER A 704 -0.87 -4.09 20.60
CA SER A 704 0.26 -4.84 20.02
C SER A 704 -0.12 -6.26 19.59
N LYS A 705 -1.33 -6.71 19.90
CA LYS A 705 -1.90 -8.02 19.57
C LYS A 705 -3.08 -7.84 18.63
N PRO A 706 -3.45 -8.86 17.83
CA PRO A 706 -4.70 -8.83 17.09
C PRO A 706 -5.88 -8.67 18.05
N TYR A 707 -6.82 -7.87 17.68
CA TYR A 707 -8.04 -7.62 18.46
C TYR A 707 -9.20 -7.30 17.52
N HIS A 708 -10.43 -7.44 18.00
CA HIS A 708 -11.63 -7.05 17.29
C HIS A 708 -12.18 -5.73 17.83
N TYR A 709 -12.72 -4.90 16.94
CA TYR A 709 -13.40 -3.65 17.31
C TYR A 709 -14.58 -3.36 16.36
N TRP A 710 -15.56 -2.61 16.89
CA TRP A 710 -16.77 -2.22 16.15
C TRP A 710 -16.69 -0.76 15.65
N TRP A 711 -15.58 -0.40 15.01
CA TRP A 711 -15.34 0.99 14.59
C TRP A 711 -16.46 1.58 13.77
N LEU A 712 -16.72 2.89 13.96
CA LEU A 712 -17.84 3.73 13.55
C LEU A 712 -19.18 3.36 14.19
N LYS A 713 -19.31 2.28 14.97
CA LYS A 713 -20.51 2.01 15.76
C LYS A 713 -20.33 2.59 17.15
N THR A 714 -21.33 3.34 17.62
CA THR A 714 -21.32 3.93 18.98
C THR A 714 -22.72 3.85 19.57
N GLY A 715 -22.82 3.43 20.83
CA GLY A 715 -24.11 3.34 21.52
C GLY A 715 -25.08 2.30 20.97
N THR A 716 -24.63 1.41 20.11
CA THR A 716 -25.40 0.35 19.45
C THR A 716 -25.19 -1.01 20.12
N MET A 717 -26.07 -1.96 19.83
CA MET A 717 -25.93 -3.36 20.24
C MET A 717 -25.16 -4.10 19.13
N GLU A 718 -23.95 -4.57 19.45
CA GLU A 718 -23.08 -5.25 18.51
C GLU A 718 -22.85 -6.71 18.91
N THR A 719 -22.44 -7.56 17.95
CA THR A 719 -22.26 -8.98 18.20
C THR A 719 -20.94 -9.50 17.66
N ILE A 720 -20.39 -10.52 18.33
CA ILE A 720 -19.30 -11.35 17.85
C ILE A 720 -19.61 -12.82 18.16
N SER A 721 -19.32 -13.75 17.25
CA SER A 721 -19.65 -15.17 17.43
C SER A 721 -18.54 -16.11 17.02
N TYR A 722 -18.40 -17.21 17.75
CA TYR A 722 -17.59 -18.37 17.38
C TYR A 722 -18.45 -19.44 16.75
N LYS A 723 -17.96 -20.06 15.67
CA LYS A 723 -18.55 -21.24 15.05
C LYS A 723 -17.57 -22.41 15.21
N PHE A 724 -18.05 -23.52 15.74
CA PHE A 724 -17.28 -24.74 15.95
C PHE A 724 -17.56 -25.77 14.85
N ASP A 725 -16.55 -26.57 14.52
CA ASP A 725 -16.65 -27.67 13.53
C ASP A 725 -17.62 -28.75 13.93
N GLU A 726 -17.71 -29.00 15.22
CA GLU A 726 -18.50 -30.08 15.81
C GLU A 726 -19.30 -29.57 17.01
N LEU A 727 -20.27 -30.38 17.42
CA LEU A 727 -21.07 -30.10 18.61
C LEU A 727 -20.16 -30.17 19.86
N THR A 728 -19.88 -29.02 20.43
CA THR A 728 -18.92 -28.81 21.52
C THR A 728 -19.65 -28.53 22.83
N GLU A 729 -19.25 -29.17 23.92
CA GLU A 729 -19.76 -28.87 25.26
C GLU A 729 -18.95 -27.73 25.89
N VAL A 730 -19.63 -26.69 26.38
CA VAL A 730 -19.04 -25.48 26.94
C VAL A 730 -19.78 -25.08 28.21
N HIS A 731 -19.07 -24.45 29.19
CA HIS A 731 -19.64 -24.07 30.48
C HIS A 731 -19.05 -22.82 31.10
N ASN A 732 -18.00 -22.23 30.48
CA ASN A 732 -17.35 -21.00 30.93
C ASN A 732 -16.86 -20.18 29.74
N VAL A 733 -16.94 -18.88 29.86
CA VAL A 733 -16.26 -17.93 28.95
C VAL A 733 -15.53 -16.86 29.75
N GLN A 734 -14.45 -16.35 29.15
CA GLN A 734 -13.66 -15.25 29.71
C GLN A 734 -13.38 -14.24 28.61
N VAL A 735 -13.80 -13.00 28.78
CA VAL A 735 -13.67 -11.94 27.77
C VAL A 735 -12.74 -10.84 28.28
N TYR A 736 -11.77 -10.48 27.47
CA TYR A 736 -10.89 -9.34 27.72
C TYR A 736 -11.27 -8.19 26.79
N TRP A 737 -11.83 -7.12 27.37
CA TRP A 737 -12.38 -6.00 26.64
C TRP A 737 -11.30 -5.02 26.20
N LEU A 738 -11.43 -4.44 24.99
CA LEU A 738 -10.64 -3.31 24.50
C LEU A 738 -11.11 -2.01 25.18
N ASP A 739 -10.14 -1.21 25.66
CA ASP A 739 -10.39 0.16 26.16
C ASP A 739 -9.15 1.00 25.84
N TYR A 740 -9.29 1.90 24.88
CA TYR A 740 -8.16 2.61 24.28
C TYR A 740 -8.59 3.98 23.80
N ASP A 741 -7.80 5.02 24.14
CA ASP A 741 -8.00 6.38 23.64
C ASP A 741 -7.43 6.53 22.24
N HIS A 742 -8.26 6.96 21.31
CA HIS A 742 -7.89 7.17 19.92
C HIS A 742 -8.26 8.58 19.48
N TYR A 743 -7.45 9.21 18.63
CA TYR A 743 -7.65 10.59 18.19
C TYR A 743 -8.94 10.82 17.38
N ASP A 744 -9.52 9.76 16.81
CA ASP A 744 -10.74 9.81 15.97
C ASP A 744 -11.99 9.28 16.67
N GLY A 745 -11.89 8.89 17.97
CA GLY A 745 -12.95 8.35 18.79
C GLY A 745 -12.46 7.21 19.69
N ASN A 746 -12.97 7.16 20.90
CA ASN A 746 -12.45 6.24 21.88
C ASN A 746 -13.10 4.87 21.79
N PHE A 747 -12.34 3.83 22.13
CA PHE A 747 -12.85 2.51 22.44
C PHE A 747 -13.04 2.39 23.92
N ARG A 748 -14.20 1.89 24.37
CA ARG A 748 -14.52 1.68 25.78
C ARG A 748 -15.05 0.27 26.02
N VAL A 749 -14.85 -0.26 27.21
CA VAL A 749 -15.55 -1.48 27.64
C VAL A 749 -17.06 -1.28 27.42
N PRO A 750 -17.84 -2.32 27.09
CA PRO A 750 -19.26 -2.18 26.83
C PRO A 750 -20.02 -1.71 28.08
N GLU A 751 -21.19 -1.06 27.90
CA GLU A 751 -22.11 -0.73 28.99
C GLU A 751 -22.65 -2.02 29.62
N SER A 752 -22.94 -3.03 28.81
CA SER A 752 -23.40 -4.35 29.25
C SER A 752 -23.20 -5.37 28.11
N TRP A 753 -23.23 -6.64 28.45
CA TRP A 753 -23.19 -7.71 27.46
C TRP A 753 -23.91 -8.96 27.93
N LYS A 754 -24.19 -9.90 27.00
CA LYS A 754 -24.80 -11.19 27.26
C LYS A 754 -24.21 -12.25 26.34
N LEU A 755 -24.25 -13.52 26.80
CA LEU A 755 -23.78 -14.69 26.08
C LEU A 755 -24.94 -15.54 25.61
N TYR A 756 -24.87 -15.98 24.37
CA TYR A 756 -25.84 -16.87 23.73
C TYR A 756 -25.16 -18.11 23.14
N TYR A 757 -25.86 -19.23 23.11
CA TYR A 757 -25.44 -20.43 22.40
C TYR A 757 -26.46 -20.78 21.32
N LYS A 758 -26.00 -21.52 20.29
CA LYS A 758 -26.88 -21.97 19.20
C LYS A 758 -27.49 -23.33 19.58
N ASP A 759 -28.84 -23.40 19.62
CA ASP A 759 -29.61 -24.63 19.82
C ASP A 759 -30.46 -24.89 18.57
N GLY A 760 -30.01 -25.81 17.70
CA GLY A 760 -30.53 -25.94 16.35
C GLY A 760 -30.28 -24.66 15.55
N GLU A 761 -31.36 -24.04 15.04
CA GLU A 761 -31.28 -22.77 14.32
C GLU A 761 -31.51 -21.53 15.20
N GLN A 762 -31.78 -21.71 16.50
CA GLN A 762 -32.13 -20.60 17.41
C GLN A 762 -30.97 -20.24 18.35
N TRP A 763 -30.81 -18.93 18.60
CA TRP A 763 -29.95 -18.41 19.64
C TRP A 763 -30.69 -18.38 20.98
N LYS A 764 -30.11 -19.00 22.01
CA LYS A 764 -30.64 -18.99 23.38
C LYS A 764 -29.62 -18.38 24.34
N GLU A 765 -30.06 -17.53 25.26
CA GLU A 765 -29.20 -17.00 26.32
C GLU A 765 -28.78 -18.16 27.25
N VAL A 766 -27.51 -18.14 27.72
CA VAL A 766 -27.01 -19.15 28.65
C VAL A 766 -27.66 -18.99 30.02
N GLU A 767 -27.91 -20.08 30.72
CA GLU A 767 -28.42 -20.07 32.11
C GLU A 767 -27.25 -19.85 33.08
N THR A 768 -27.14 -18.66 33.63
CA THR A 768 -26.10 -18.28 34.60
C THR A 768 -26.64 -17.47 35.76
N THR A 769 -25.99 -17.57 36.93
CA THR A 769 -26.17 -16.67 38.08
C THR A 769 -25.04 -15.63 38.19
N ASP A 770 -24.03 -15.76 37.32
CA ASP A 770 -22.89 -14.88 37.32
C ASP A 770 -23.24 -13.51 36.73
N HIS A 771 -22.51 -12.50 37.19
CA HIS A 771 -22.61 -11.16 36.68
C HIS A 771 -21.73 -11.01 35.42
N TYR A 772 -22.29 -10.46 34.37
CA TYR A 772 -21.55 -10.11 33.16
C TYR A 772 -20.68 -8.88 33.42
N GLY A 773 -19.42 -9.11 33.81
CA GLY A 773 -18.44 -8.07 34.15
C GLY A 773 -18.00 -7.24 32.95
N VAL A 774 -17.65 -5.96 33.22
CA VAL A 774 -17.09 -5.01 32.23
C VAL A 774 -15.83 -4.32 32.77
N ALA A 775 -15.04 -5.05 33.57
CA ALA A 775 -13.84 -4.48 34.18
C ALA A 775 -12.69 -4.41 33.16
N LYS A 776 -11.89 -3.34 33.25
CA LYS A 776 -10.66 -3.14 32.48
C LYS A 776 -9.51 -4.00 33.02
N ASP A 777 -8.52 -4.24 32.18
CA ASP A 777 -7.22 -4.84 32.47
C ASP A 777 -7.30 -6.22 33.12
N ARG A 778 -8.36 -6.97 32.80
CA ARG A 778 -8.54 -8.36 33.24
C ARG A 778 -9.61 -9.09 32.43
N TYR A 779 -9.59 -10.41 32.51
CA TYR A 779 -10.69 -11.25 32.03
C TYR A 779 -11.94 -11.06 32.86
N ASN A 780 -13.08 -10.94 32.17
CA ASN A 780 -14.43 -10.93 32.75
C ASN A 780 -15.02 -12.32 32.51
N SER A 781 -15.04 -13.15 33.56
CA SER A 781 -15.46 -14.56 33.50
C SER A 781 -16.95 -14.69 33.75
N VAL A 782 -17.60 -15.63 33.05
CA VAL A 782 -18.99 -16.04 33.27
C VAL A 782 -19.07 -17.57 33.24
N ASP A 783 -19.41 -18.18 34.36
CA ASP A 783 -19.75 -19.59 34.46
C ASP A 783 -21.25 -19.77 34.18
N PHE A 784 -21.62 -20.82 33.47
CA PHE A 784 -22.99 -21.11 33.11
C PHE A 784 -23.26 -22.61 33.08
N LYS A 785 -24.54 -22.97 33.10
CA LYS A 785 -24.95 -24.37 32.99
C LYS A 785 -24.39 -24.96 31.67
N PRO A 786 -23.69 -26.12 31.74
CA PRO A 786 -23.09 -26.71 30.54
C PRO A 786 -24.08 -26.87 29.40
N VAL A 787 -23.69 -26.47 28.21
CA VAL A 787 -24.50 -26.56 26.98
C VAL A 787 -23.68 -27.25 25.87
N LYS A 788 -24.34 -28.03 25.00
CA LYS A 788 -23.73 -28.53 23.75
C LYS A 788 -24.19 -27.66 22.59
N THR A 789 -23.23 -27.07 21.90
CA THR A 789 -23.51 -26.11 20.83
C THR A 789 -22.50 -26.16 19.68
N THR A 790 -22.93 -25.71 18.50
CA THR A 790 -22.07 -25.48 17.34
C THR A 790 -21.64 -24.02 17.23
N ALA A 791 -22.16 -23.11 18.07
CA ALA A 791 -21.76 -21.70 18.03
C ALA A 791 -22.07 -20.97 19.36
N LEU A 792 -21.20 -20.03 19.73
CA LEU A 792 -21.42 -19.06 20.80
C LEU A 792 -21.47 -17.64 20.23
N LYS A 793 -22.25 -16.77 20.87
CA LYS A 793 -22.37 -15.36 20.48
C LYS A 793 -22.38 -14.45 21.71
N ILE A 794 -21.50 -13.46 21.70
CA ILE A 794 -21.58 -12.30 22.59
C ILE A 794 -22.43 -11.24 21.92
N SER A 795 -23.36 -10.63 22.69
CA SER A 795 -24.07 -9.41 22.31
C SER A 795 -23.70 -8.33 23.31
N ALA A 796 -23.05 -7.26 22.85
CA ALA A 796 -22.50 -6.18 23.67
C ALA A 796 -23.18 -4.85 23.34
N GLN A 797 -23.70 -4.15 24.36
CA GLN A 797 -24.21 -2.78 24.26
C GLN A 797 -23.03 -1.81 24.38
N LEU A 798 -22.74 -1.07 23.32
CA LEU A 798 -21.70 -0.05 23.34
C LEU A 798 -22.16 1.19 24.14
N GLN A 799 -21.21 1.89 24.76
CA GLN A 799 -21.47 3.15 25.46
C GLN A 799 -21.88 4.25 24.48
N LYS A 800 -22.70 5.18 24.93
CA LYS A 800 -23.18 6.28 24.09
C LYS A 800 -22.02 7.18 23.64
N GLY A 801 -21.85 7.30 22.32
CA GLY A 801 -20.81 8.13 21.71
C GLY A 801 -19.43 7.47 21.66
N GLU A 802 -19.29 6.25 22.17
CA GLU A 802 -18.03 5.51 22.22
C GLU A 802 -18.16 4.19 21.46
N SER A 803 -17.08 3.74 20.79
CA SER A 803 -16.99 2.42 20.22
C SER A 803 -16.52 1.38 21.25
N GLY A 804 -16.33 0.13 20.84
CA GLY A 804 -15.87 -0.94 21.71
C GLY A 804 -15.18 -2.05 20.95
N GLY A 805 -14.62 -3.02 21.67
CA GLY A 805 -13.96 -4.17 21.06
C GLY A 805 -13.58 -5.26 22.06
N VAL A 806 -13.04 -6.35 21.54
CA VAL A 806 -12.58 -7.53 22.27
C VAL A 806 -11.14 -7.82 21.89
N ILE A 807 -10.25 -7.97 22.86
CA ILE A 807 -8.85 -8.37 22.63
C ILE A 807 -8.75 -9.89 22.63
N GLU A 808 -9.33 -10.57 23.60
CA GLU A 808 -9.28 -12.03 23.71
C GLU A 808 -10.60 -12.57 24.25
N TRP A 809 -11.05 -13.73 23.72
CA TRP A 809 -12.25 -14.42 24.18
C TRP A 809 -12.00 -15.92 24.31
N LYS A 810 -11.81 -16.38 25.55
CA LYS A 810 -11.61 -17.77 25.90
C LYS A 810 -12.94 -18.50 26.09
N VAL A 811 -12.95 -19.80 25.79
CA VAL A 811 -14.09 -20.71 26.01
C VAL A 811 -13.58 -22.00 26.63
N ASN A 812 -14.27 -22.49 27.69
CA ASN A 812 -13.98 -23.72 28.40
C ASN A 812 -15.20 -24.62 28.54
#